data_14960b727578e599134c3dfca84f1c6f
#
_entry.id   14960b727578e599134c3dfca84f1c6f
#
_cell.length_a   1.000
_cell.length_b   1.000
_cell.length_c   1.000
_cell.angle_alpha   90.00
_cell.angle_beta   90.00
_cell.angle_gamma   90.00
#
_symmetry.space_group_name_H-M   'P 1'
#
loop_
_entity.id
_entity.type
_entity.pdbx_description
1 polymer ?
#
loop_
_entity_poly.entity_id
_entity_poly.type
_entity_poly.pdbx_seq_one_letter_code
_entity_poly.pdbx_strand_id
1 'polypeptide(L)'
;MTEQTATHIKEPKKGHKKRPKKGTPEVPVTAPQPEWYRLSAEEVLGRLESRPGGLSDAEATERLEKYGPNEIVEKKKTPAIIQFLKQFTEVLIIILLVAIAVSAALGEYIDAGAIFAIVILNAVMGFLHERKAEKAVEALKKMLVSKAKVLREGSVKLVESRSLVPGDVLILEAGERITADCRLMEALHLKVNESVLTGESVPVEKTTYVIHESATIPERKNMFFSGTTVVYGHCRAVVTSTGMDTEFGKIAAMLQAEEKESTPLQKRLEKLGKILGIIILVVCAAVLGTGLARAGLSNREELITLFLTAVALAVAAIPEALPAVVTITLAMGLTKMARRNAIVRKLPAVETLGSATAICTDKTGTLTVNEMTVRKIFVYGKTLDVTGKGYDKNGEFLNNGQKVETGEGVRLLLETGLFCNNAILDKEPIGDPTEIALLVSAAKAGLPDLRKDHERLDEIPFDSERKKMSVICTADGKTLMHTKGAVEKVLDNCTHIYKDGGVARLTQEDINQILAVNHLFASEALRVLAFARKELEDGPHEERGLVFLWLQGMIDPPRPEVREAYQKCREAGLRVVMITGDHKDTAAAVAKEIGILDDGTLLTGVELDALSDEEYIRVAPEVRVYARVSPQHKVRITDMYKKMGHVVAMTGDGINDAPALKRSNIGVAMGITGTDVTKEASDMVLADDNFATIVAAIEEGRGIYENIRKFVYYLLSSNFAEVITIFAAMLLNMPLPLLPVQLLWINLVTDGLPALALGVEPYEKEIMKRPPRNPREGIITKGIIVYLVAVGFVVAAATLSLFYFGMNVDEARTVAFTFFVVVEKFIAYNFRTFGSFHKISFVSNRQLLIACAISFPLQAAIVYVPFLNPIFHTVPLPWWDWLEIIGASFAVFGIVEGIKTLLRYFERRASRLRRPSRKARLRMVEVRREEWSGMRRAR
;
A
#
# COMPACT_ATOMS: atom_id res chain seq x y z
N MET A 1 -30.56 -24.02 61.72
CA MET A 1 -29.28 -23.76 62.40
C MET A 1 -28.32 -23.34 61.32
N THR A 2 -28.33 -22.13 60.75
CA THR A 2 -27.92 -20.84 61.28
C THR A 2 -26.46 -20.82 61.69
N GLU A 3 -25.60 -20.28 60.81
CA GLU A 3 -24.53 -19.38 61.26
C GLU A 3 -24.10 -18.50 60.12
N GLN A 4 -24.29 -17.20 60.33
CA GLN A 4 -23.85 -16.08 59.51
C GLN A 4 -22.38 -15.79 59.79
N THR A 5 -21.55 -15.65 58.78
CA THR A 5 -20.22 -15.02 58.91
C THR A 5 -20.22 -13.70 58.16
N ALA A 6 -20.24 -12.63 58.95
CA ALA A 6 -20.10 -11.24 58.48
C ALA A 6 -18.64 -10.98 58.12
N THR A 7 -18.37 -10.57 56.89
CA THR A 7 -17.06 -10.08 56.41
C THR A 7 -17.00 -8.55 56.55
N HIS A 8 -16.09 -8.08 57.41
CA HIS A 8 -15.76 -6.67 57.59
C HIS A 8 -15.22 -6.03 56.31
N ILE A 9 -15.91 -5.05 55.80
CA ILE A 9 -15.41 -4.13 54.75
C ILE A 9 -14.58 -3.02 55.46
N LYS A 10 -13.27 -2.98 55.18
CA LYS A 10 -12.38 -1.91 55.58
C LYS A 10 -12.60 -0.67 54.70
N GLU A 11 -12.87 0.46 55.30
CA GLU A 11 -12.91 1.80 54.65
C GLU A 11 -11.54 2.15 54.04
N PRO A 12 -11.51 2.77 52.84
CA PRO A 12 -10.23 3.21 52.22
C PRO A 12 -9.77 4.52 52.87
N LYS A 13 -8.52 4.53 53.25
CA LYS A 13 -7.80 5.70 53.80
C LYS A 13 -7.85 6.90 52.86
N LYS A 14 -8.15 8.07 53.39
CA LYS A 14 -8.12 9.39 52.73
C LYS A 14 -6.78 9.63 52.04
N GLY A 15 -6.77 9.56 50.70
CA GLY A 15 -5.65 9.90 49.83
C GLY A 15 -5.46 11.42 49.74
N HIS A 16 -4.20 11.86 49.83
CA HIS A 16 -3.78 13.26 49.71
C HIS A 16 -4.34 13.91 48.42
N LYS A 17 -5.02 15.05 48.55
CA LYS A 17 -5.39 15.94 47.44
C LYS A 17 -4.10 16.44 46.75
N LYS A 18 -3.75 15.89 45.59
CA LYS A 18 -2.79 16.51 44.66
C LYS A 18 -3.42 17.79 44.09
N ARG A 19 -2.73 18.92 44.26
CA ARG A 19 -3.10 20.20 43.60
C ARG A 19 -3.16 20.00 42.08
N PRO A 20 -4.13 20.55 41.36
CA PRO A 20 -4.20 20.46 39.91
C PRO A 20 -3.00 21.19 39.30
N LYS A 21 -2.30 20.52 38.37
CA LYS A 21 -1.25 21.14 37.55
C LYS A 21 -1.90 22.23 36.69
N LYS A 22 -1.43 23.47 36.77
CA LYS A 22 -1.76 24.55 35.85
C LYS A 22 -1.38 24.13 34.43
N GLY A 23 -2.32 24.22 33.49
CA GLY A 23 -2.05 24.13 32.05
C GLY A 23 -2.82 23.06 31.30
N THR A 24 -4.11 22.83 31.57
CA THR A 24 -5.04 22.30 30.57
C THR A 24 -5.43 23.46 29.66
N PRO A 25 -5.17 23.40 28.34
CA PRO A 25 -5.72 24.42 27.45
C PRO A 25 -7.24 24.32 27.50
N GLU A 26 -7.91 25.42 27.87
CA GLU A 26 -9.35 25.57 27.73
C GLU A 26 -9.66 25.37 26.23
N VAL A 27 -10.42 24.34 25.92
CA VAL A 27 -11.05 24.15 24.61
C VAL A 27 -12.02 25.36 24.51
N PRO A 28 -11.93 26.18 23.45
CA PRO A 28 -12.90 27.25 23.26
C PRO A 28 -14.29 26.62 23.27
N VAL A 29 -15.13 27.03 24.22
CA VAL A 29 -16.53 26.63 24.26
C VAL A 29 -17.19 27.33 23.08
N THR A 30 -17.29 26.61 21.94
CA THR A 30 -18.12 27.04 20.81
C THR A 30 -19.57 27.19 21.30
N ALA A 31 -20.26 28.21 20.86
CA ALA A 31 -21.69 28.43 21.19
C ALA A 31 -22.48 27.13 20.89
N PRO A 32 -23.50 26.79 21.71
CA PRO A 32 -24.25 25.56 21.50
C PRO A 32 -24.80 25.52 20.08
N GLN A 33 -24.38 24.49 19.34
CA GLN A 33 -24.84 24.29 17.95
C GLN A 33 -26.35 24.06 17.94
N PRO A 34 -27.09 24.59 16.96
CA PRO A 34 -28.51 24.29 16.81
C PRO A 34 -28.77 22.79 16.76
N GLU A 35 -29.84 22.32 17.38
CA GLU A 35 -30.27 20.92 17.32
C GLU A 35 -30.90 20.64 15.93
N TRP A 36 -30.07 20.51 14.90
CA TRP A 36 -30.45 20.37 13.49
C TRP A 36 -31.46 19.24 13.22
N TYR A 37 -31.46 18.18 14.02
CA TYR A 37 -32.38 17.06 13.90
C TYR A 37 -33.83 17.43 14.27
N ARG A 38 -34.05 18.55 14.98
CA ARG A 38 -35.38 19.07 15.36
C ARG A 38 -36.01 19.98 14.31
N LEU A 39 -35.25 20.30 13.26
CA LEU A 39 -35.67 21.22 12.23
C LEU A 39 -36.05 20.45 10.95
N SER A 40 -37.02 20.98 10.19
CA SER A 40 -37.28 20.49 8.82
C SER A 40 -36.09 20.79 7.91
N ALA A 41 -35.98 20.09 6.77
CA ALA A 41 -34.94 20.35 5.80
C ALA A 41 -34.97 21.80 5.26
N GLU A 42 -36.16 22.35 5.07
CA GLU A 42 -36.38 23.72 4.62
C GLU A 42 -35.93 24.77 5.65
N GLU A 43 -36.23 24.53 6.91
CA GLU A 43 -35.77 25.41 8.03
C GLU A 43 -34.23 25.38 8.16
N VAL A 44 -33.61 24.21 7.96
CA VAL A 44 -32.15 24.08 7.99
C VAL A 44 -31.52 24.82 6.81
N LEU A 45 -32.06 24.68 5.60
CA LEU A 45 -31.63 25.45 4.43
C LEU A 45 -31.74 26.95 4.66
N GLY A 46 -32.91 27.42 5.23
CA GLY A 46 -33.10 28.82 5.55
C GLY A 46 -32.13 29.37 6.58
N ARG A 47 -31.82 28.61 7.67
CA ARG A 47 -30.84 29.02 8.70
C ARG A 47 -29.40 29.02 8.18
N LEU A 48 -29.09 28.15 7.23
CA LEU A 48 -27.78 28.09 6.59
C LEU A 48 -27.68 29.02 5.38
N GLU A 49 -28.73 29.82 5.10
CA GLU A 49 -28.75 30.68 3.90
C GLU A 49 -28.40 29.92 2.64
N SER A 50 -28.94 28.69 2.50
CA SER A 50 -28.72 27.81 1.38
C SER A 50 -30.03 27.54 0.62
N ARG A 51 -29.96 26.82 -0.49
CA ARG A 51 -31.10 26.52 -1.37
C ARG A 51 -31.07 25.07 -1.84
N PRO A 52 -32.19 24.46 -2.25
CA PRO A 52 -32.21 23.08 -2.75
C PRO A 52 -31.29 22.78 -3.93
N GLY A 53 -31.00 23.81 -4.78
CA GLY A 53 -30.03 23.74 -5.88
C GLY A 53 -28.57 23.94 -5.47
N GLY A 54 -28.29 24.07 -4.17
CA GLY A 54 -26.95 24.27 -3.62
C GLY A 54 -26.44 25.71 -3.67
N LEU A 55 -25.26 25.93 -3.13
CA LEU A 55 -24.55 27.21 -3.12
C LEU A 55 -23.96 27.55 -4.49
N SER A 56 -23.63 28.81 -4.75
CA SER A 56 -22.71 29.15 -5.83
C SER A 56 -21.26 28.90 -5.42
N ASP A 57 -20.35 28.80 -6.40
CA ASP A 57 -18.92 28.62 -6.09
C ASP A 57 -18.33 29.82 -5.35
N ALA A 58 -18.84 31.05 -5.62
CA ALA A 58 -18.44 32.24 -4.90
C ALA A 58 -18.84 32.19 -3.41
N GLU A 59 -20.11 31.85 -3.12
CA GLU A 59 -20.61 31.67 -1.74
C GLU A 59 -19.85 30.58 -1.00
N ALA A 60 -19.54 29.45 -1.67
CA ALA A 60 -18.76 28.36 -1.08
C ALA A 60 -17.32 28.82 -0.76
N THR A 61 -16.70 29.63 -1.60
CA THR A 61 -15.35 30.18 -1.34
C THR A 61 -15.34 31.14 -0.15
N GLU A 62 -16.33 32.05 -0.06
CA GLU A 62 -16.46 32.96 1.08
C GLU A 62 -16.70 32.20 2.41
N ARG A 63 -17.53 31.15 2.36
CA ARG A 63 -17.78 30.29 3.52
C ARG A 63 -16.54 29.47 3.91
N LEU A 64 -15.74 29.03 2.95
CA LEU A 64 -14.47 28.35 3.21
C LEU A 64 -13.47 29.24 3.95
N GLU A 65 -13.42 30.54 3.62
CA GLU A 65 -12.63 31.51 4.38
C GLU A 65 -13.17 31.74 5.79
N LYS A 66 -14.49 31.74 5.96
CA LYS A 66 -15.17 31.97 7.25
C LYS A 66 -15.09 30.78 8.19
N TYR A 67 -15.39 29.55 7.72
CA TYR A 67 -15.47 28.33 8.54
C TYR A 67 -14.17 27.52 8.54
N GLY A 68 -13.26 27.81 7.62
CA GLY A 68 -12.04 27.02 7.43
C GLY A 68 -12.27 25.72 6.67
N PRO A 69 -11.17 24.98 6.34
CA PRO A 69 -11.25 23.71 5.62
C PRO A 69 -11.90 22.61 6.47
N ASN A 70 -12.67 21.74 5.82
CA ASN A 70 -13.27 20.55 6.44
C ASN A 70 -12.20 19.49 6.70
N GLU A 71 -11.38 19.73 7.71
CA GLU A 71 -10.27 18.85 8.13
C GLU A 71 -10.27 18.67 9.64
N ILE A 72 -9.93 17.47 10.10
CA ILE A 72 -9.67 17.21 11.51
C ILE A 72 -8.23 17.68 11.79
N VAL A 73 -8.09 18.71 12.62
CA VAL A 73 -6.81 19.29 12.97
C VAL A 73 -6.02 18.26 13.80
N GLU A 74 -4.96 17.70 13.23
CA GLU A 74 -4.00 16.92 14.01
C GLU A 74 -3.34 17.81 15.07
N LYS A 75 -2.92 17.21 16.22
CA LYS A 75 -2.19 17.91 17.29
C LYS A 75 -1.17 18.89 16.72
N LYS A 76 -1.11 20.11 17.27
CA LYS A 76 -0.04 21.07 16.97
C LYS A 76 1.30 20.33 17.02
N LYS A 77 2.03 20.37 15.90
CA LYS A 77 3.37 19.76 15.79
C LYS A 77 4.21 20.24 16.97
N THR A 78 4.92 19.34 17.60
CA THR A 78 5.88 19.72 18.65
C THR A 78 6.79 20.82 18.11
N PRO A 79 6.94 21.95 18.83
CA PRO A 79 7.82 23.02 18.40
C PRO A 79 9.21 22.50 18.05
N ALA A 80 9.82 23.04 17.00
CA ALA A 80 11.12 22.58 16.51
C ALA A 80 12.20 22.55 17.61
N ILE A 81 12.15 23.48 18.55
CA ILE A 81 13.07 23.55 19.69
C ILE A 81 12.89 22.37 20.65
N ILE A 82 11.66 21.90 20.86
CA ILE A 82 11.40 20.73 21.73
C ILE A 82 11.86 19.45 21.04
N GLN A 83 11.67 19.33 19.71
CA GLN A 83 12.20 18.21 18.93
C GLN A 83 13.73 18.17 18.99
N PHE A 84 14.39 19.33 18.86
CA PHE A 84 15.83 19.44 19.00
C PHE A 84 16.31 19.06 20.42
N LEU A 85 15.65 19.58 21.46
CA LEU A 85 16.00 19.24 22.86
C LEU A 85 15.76 17.75 23.19
N LYS A 86 14.82 17.12 22.51
CA LYS A 86 14.53 15.69 22.67
C LYS A 86 15.70 14.79 22.22
N GLN A 87 16.53 15.27 21.29
CA GLN A 87 17.74 14.56 20.88
C GLN A 87 18.69 14.34 22.07
N PHE A 88 18.77 15.29 23.01
CA PHE A 88 19.61 15.18 24.19
C PHE A 88 19.14 14.15 25.24
N THR A 89 18.00 13.53 25.06
CA THR A 89 17.48 12.46 25.94
C THR A 89 17.83 11.06 25.46
N GLU A 90 18.55 10.93 24.36
CA GLU A 90 19.04 9.64 23.87
C GLU A 90 20.13 9.07 24.79
N VAL A 91 20.11 7.74 24.97
CA VAL A 91 21.01 7.06 25.94
C VAL A 91 22.47 7.33 25.63
N LEU A 92 22.87 7.35 24.37
CA LEU A 92 24.26 7.64 23.99
C LEU A 92 24.66 9.06 24.33
N ILE A 93 23.82 10.05 24.03
CA ILE A 93 24.12 11.46 24.34
C ILE A 93 24.21 11.65 25.85
N ILE A 94 23.41 10.94 26.64
CA ILE A 94 23.56 10.93 28.12
C ILE A 94 24.92 10.38 28.52
N ILE A 95 25.40 9.28 27.94
CA ILE A 95 26.73 8.72 28.20
C ILE A 95 27.82 9.75 27.84
N LEU A 96 27.71 10.42 26.71
CA LEU A 96 28.65 11.45 26.27
C LEU A 96 28.60 12.69 27.17
N LEU A 97 27.44 13.11 27.65
CA LEU A 97 27.33 14.20 28.63
C LEU A 97 28.02 13.85 29.98
N VAL A 98 27.90 12.59 30.39
CA VAL A 98 28.66 12.09 31.58
C VAL A 98 30.16 12.09 31.26
N ALA A 99 30.57 11.66 30.07
CA ALA A 99 31.96 11.70 29.64
C ALA A 99 32.53 13.12 29.64
N ILE A 100 31.78 14.10 29.12
CA ILE A 100 32.14 15.53 29.15
C ILE A 100 32.36 16.00 30.62
N ALA A 101 31.42 15.67 31.51
CA ALA A 101 31.52 16.07 32.93
C ALA A 101 32.74 15.46 33.62
N VAL A 102 33.06 14.19 33.34
CA VAL A 102 34.23 13.50 33.90
C VAL A 102 35.52 14.06 33.32
N SER A 103 35.62 14.26 31.98
CA SER A 103 36.83 14.85 31.35
C SER A 103 37.10 16.25 31.87
N ALA A 104 36.06 17.08 31.99
CA ALA A 104 36.21 18.42 32.56
C ALA A 104 36.63 18.39 34.03
N ALA A 105 36.11 17.46 34.83
CA ALA A 105 36.53 17.28 36.25
C ALA A 105 37.98 16.80 36.39
N LEU A 106 38.47 16.08 35.38
CA LEU A 106 39.86 15.61 35.31
C LEU A 106 40.85 16.66 34.79
N GLY A 107 40.33 17.79 34.27
CA GLY A 107 41.15 18.89 33.75
C GLY A 107 41.38 18.85 32.22
N GLU A 108 40.83 17.85 31.55
CA GLU A 108 40.93 17.67 30.07
C GLU A 108 39.88 18.52 29.33
N TYR A 109 40.03 19.85 29.39
CA TYR A 109 39.03 20.79 28.84
C TYR A 109 38.94 20.76 27.32
N ILE A 110 40.04 20.43 26.61
CA ILE A 110 40.04 20.34 25.14
C ILE A 110 39.18 19.15 24.70
N ASP A 111 39.36 17.99 25.34
CA ASP A 111 38.58 16.78 25.04
C ASP A 111 37.11 16.95 25.43
N ALA A 112 36.85 17.53 26.60
CA ALA A 112 35.48 17.85 27.02
C ALA A 112 34.79 18.80 26.00
N GLY A 113 35.48 19.83 25.51
CA GLY A 113 34.99 20.77 24.50
C GLY A 113 34.79 20.11 23.14
N ALA A 114 35.68 19.23 22.71
CA ALA A 114 35.59 18.48 21.47
C ALA A 114 34.40 17.53 21.48
N ILE A 115 34.22 16.74 22.53
CA ILE A 115 33.07 15.84 22.72
C ILE A 115 31.76 16.64 22.72
N PHE A 116 31.74 17.81 23.41
CA PHE A 116 30.54 18.68 23.43
C PHE A 116 30.20 19.22 22.04
N ALA A 117 31.16 19.68 21.25
CA ALA A 117 30.94 20.17 19.90
C ALA A 117 30.34 19.07 19.01
N ILE A 118 30.82 17.83 19.15
CA ILE A 118 30.27 16.70 18.37
C ILE A 118 28.87 16.29 18.85
N VAL A 119 28.59 16.34 20.15
CA VAL A 119 27.26 16.12 20.71
C VAL A 119 26.25 17.13 20.11
N ILE A 120 26.64 18.40 20.01
CA ILE A 120 25.81 19.41 19.34
C ILE A 120 25.63 19.10 17.86
N LEU A 121 26.71 18.72 17.15
CA LEU A 121 26.64 18.33 15.75
C LEU A 121 25.70 17.14 15.54
N ASN A 122 25.80 16.11 16.39
CA ASN A 122 24.91 14.95 16.38
C ASN A 122 23.45 15.36 16.59
N ALA A 123 23.15 16.17 17.59
CA ALA A 123 21.81 16.66 17.85
C ALA A 123 21.23 17.46 16.66
N VAL A 124 22.06 18.28 15.97
CA VAL A 124 21.67 19.01 14.77
C VAL A 124 21.39 18.06 13.60
N MET A 125 22.26 17.09 13.35
CA MET A 125 22.11 16.10 12.28
C MET A 125 20.89 15.22 12.51
N GLY A 126 20.69 14.69 13.71
CA GLY A 126 19.51 13.90 14.10
C GLY A 126 18.20 14.67 13.87
N PHE A 127 18.16 15.92 14.32
CA PHE A 127 17.03 16.83 14.09
C PHE A 127 16.73 17.09 12.60
N LEU A 128 17.78 17.33 11.78
CA LEU A 128 17.62 17.54 10.33
C LEU A 128 17.09 16.27 9.63
N HIS A 129 17.60 15.11 10.00
CA HIS A 129 17.16 13.82 9.48
C HIS A 129 15.70 13.54 9.84
N GLU A 130 15.31 13.73 11.11
CA GLU A 130 13.93 13.53 11.57
C GLU A 130 12.96 14.47 10.83
N ARG A 131 13.31 15.74 10.69
CA ARG A 131 12.50 16.72 9.94
C ARG A 131 12.34 16.40 8.46
N LYS A 132 13.42 15.92 7.82
CA LYS A 132 13.38 15.51 6.40
C LYS A 132 12.45 14.31 6.22
N ALA A 133 12.50 13.34 7.13
CA ALA A 133 11.63 12.17 7.12
C ALA A 133 10.15 12.56 7.35
N GLU A 134 9.86 13.44 8.33
CA GLU A 134 8.49 13.92 8.59
C GLU A 134 7.89 14.65 7.38
N LYS A 135 8.65 15.55 6.74
CA LYS A 135 8.18 16.26 5.53
C LYS A 135 7.85 15.33 4.38
N ALA A 136 8.64 14.26 4.18
CA ALA A 136 8.39 13.28 3.13
C ALA A 136 7.08 12.50 3.39
N VAL A 137 6.80 12.10 4.64
CA VAL A 137 5.54 11.45 5.03
C VAL A 137 4.33 12.39 4.89
N GLU A 138 4.49 13.67 5.27
CA GLU A 138 3.42 14.68 5.13
C GLU A 138 3.04 14.93 3.66
N ALA A 139 4.02 15.00 2.76
CA ALA A 139 3.77 15.17 1.34
C ALA A 139 2.92 14.02 0.75
N LEU A 140 3.11 12.79 1.25
CA LEU A 140 2.31 11.63 0.84
C LEU A 140 0.87 11.68 1.37
N LYS A 141 0.67 12.12 2.61
CA LYS A 141 -0.69 12.31 3.16
C LYS A 141 -1.52 13.28 2.32
N LYS A 142 -0.90 14.31 1.74
CA LYS A 142 -1.58 15.28 0.87
C LYS A 142 -2.01 14.72 -0.49
N MET A 143 -1.49 13.57 -0.92
CA MET A 143 -1.89 12.91 -2.18
C MET A 143 -3.20 12.12 -2.05
N LEU A 144 -3.70 11.87 -0.83
CA LEU A 144 -4.90 11.10 -0.52
C LEU A 144 -6.05 12.04 -0.14
N VAL A 145 -6.47 12.90 -1.06
CA VAL A 145 -7.61 13.79 -0.81
C VAL A 145 -8.90 13.08 -1.22
N SER A 146 -9.82 12.89 -0.27
CA SER A 146 -11.19 12.42 -0.57
C SER A 146 -11.93 13.47 -1.39
N LYS A 147 -12.78 13.02 -2.31
CA LYS A 147 -13.68 13.88 -3.11
C LYS A 147 -15.11 13.65 -2.66
N ALA A 148 -15.96 14.68 -2.82
CA ALA A 148 -17.38 14.62 -2.51
C ALA A 148 -18.19 15.16 -3.70
N LYS A 149 -19.34 14.53 -3.98
CA LYS A 149 -20.31 15.01 -4.97
C LYS A 149 -21.19 16.06 -4.32
N VAL A 150 -21.14 17.28 -4.80
CA VAL A 150 -21.97 18.40 -4.33
C VAL A 150 -22.87 18.91 -5.44
N LEU A 151 -24.06 19.37 -5.05
CA LEU A 151 -24.93 20.10 -5.95
C LEU A 151 -24.63 21.60 -5.74
N ARG A 152 -24.10 22.27 -6.76
CA ARG A 152 -23.86 23.72 -6.77
C ARG A 152 -24.44 24.31 -8.04
N GLU A 153 -25.17 25.42 -7.92
CA GLU A 153 -25.84 26.09 -9.04
C GLU A 153 -26.74 25.14 -9.87
N GLY A 154 -27.39 24.18 -9.21
CA GLY A 154 -28.25 23.17 -9.86
C GLY A 154 -27.50 22.09 -10.64
N SER A 155 -26.14 22.08 -10.65
CA SER A 155 -25.32 21.08 -11.30
C SER A 155 -24.49 20.26 -10.32
N VAL A 156 -24.31 18.96 -10.59
CA VAL A 156 -23.47 18.07 -9.76
C VAL A 156 -22.01 18.35 -10.08
N LYS A 157 -21.25 18.71 -9.06
CA LYS A 157 -19.81 18.97 -9.14
C LYS A 157 -19.04 18.04 -8.20
N LEU A 158 -17.87 17.54 -8.62
CA LEU A 158 -16.97 16.76 -7.80
C LEU A 158 -15.92 17.70 -7.18
N VAL A 159 -15.98 17.89 -5.86
CA VAL A 159 -15.07 18.79 -5.12
C VAL A 159 -14.20 18.01 -4.14
N GLU A 160 -13.07 18.58 -3.71
CA GLU A 160 -12.28 18.02 -2.62
C GLU A 160 -13.09 18.10 -1.30
N SER A 161 -13.17 17.01 -0.54
CA SER A 161 -13.94 16.97 0.72
C SER A 161 -13.53 18.06 1.71
N ARG A 162 -12.27 18.50 1.67
CA ARG A 162 -11.78 19.61 2.52
C ARG A 162 -12.35 20.97 2.15
N SER A 163 -12.91 21.14 0.96
CA SER A 163 -13.55 22.39 0.50
C SER A 163 -15.06 22.42 0.76
N LEU A 164 -15.59 21.42 1.46
CA LEU A 164 -16.99 21.41 1.91
C LEU A 164 -17.22 22.45 2.99
N VAL A 165 -18.36 23.14 2.89
CA VAL A 165 -18.75 24.19 3.82
C VAL A 165 -20.19 23.99 4.30
N PRO A 166 -20.57 24.49 5.49
CA PRO A 166 -21.95 24.46 5.93
C PRO A 166 -22.87 25.14 4.90
N GLY A 167 -23.93 24.44 4.50
CA GLY A 167 -24.87 24.87 3.44
C GLY A 167 -24.65 24.22 2.07
N ASP A 168 -23.53 23.51 1.82
CA ASP A 168 -23.36 22.64 0.64
C ASP A 168 -24.42 21.53 0.64
N VAL A 169 -24.92 21.15 -0.53
CA VAL A 169 -25.83 20.01 -0.70
C VAL A 169 -25.05 18.83 -1.25
N LEU A 170 -24.91 17.76 -0.44
CA LEU A 170 -24.26 16.53 -0.83
C LEU A 170 -25.20 15.58 -1.53
N ILE A 171 -24.71 14.86 -2.52
CA ILE A 171 -25.36 13.69 -3.14
C ILE A 171 -24.53 12.48 -2.76
N LEU A 172 -25.17 11.51 -2.07
CA LEU A 172 -24.48 10.33 -1.54
C LEU A 172 -25.18 9.05 -2.00
N GLU A 173 -24.36 8.08 -2.37
CA GLU A 173 -24.77 6.76 -2.86
C GLU A 173 -24.12 5.64 -2.03
N ALA A 174 -24.62 4.41 -2.18
CA ALA A 174 -24.07 3.25 -1.50
C ALA A 174 -22.56 3.09 -1.79
N GLY A 175 -21.76 2.96 -0.73
CA GLY A 175 -20.29 2.87 -0.80
C GLY A 175 -19.55 4.17 -0.55
N GLU A 176 -20.23 5.30 -0.53
CA GLU A 176 -19.63 6.60 -0.28
C GLU A 176 -19.52 6.89 1.23
N ARG A 177 -18.43 7.56 1.58
CA ARG A 177 -18.18 8.02 2.95
C ARG A 177 -18.77 9.40 3.17
N ILE A 178 -19.41 9.57 4.29
CA ILE A 178 -19.94 10.85 4.74
C ILE A 178 -18.80 11.66 5.38
N THR A 179 -18.45 12.79 4.78
CA THR A 179 -17.25 13.55 5.13
C THR A 179 -17.52 14.80 5.96
N ALA A 180 -18.81 15.09 6.24
CA ALA A 180 -19.27 16.20 7.06
C ALA A 180 -20.56 15.79 7.79
N ASP A 181 -20.97 16.49 8.86
CA ASP A 181 -22.27 16.24 9.46
C ASP A 181 -23.36 16.92 8.62
N CYS A 182 -24.44 16.19 8.32
CA CYS A 182 -25.46 16.66 7.38
C CYS A 182 -26.87 16.38 7.90
N ARG A 183 -27.84 17.23 7.48
CA ARG A 183 -29.29 17.00 7.64
C ARG A 183 -29.85 16.42 6.35
N LEU A 184 -30.52 15.27 6.43
CA LEU A 184 -31.18 14.61 5.29
C LEU A 184 -32.29 15.45 4.72
N MET A 185 -32.29 15.63 3.40
CA MET A 185 -33.34 16.29 2.63
C MET A 185 -34.23 15.26 1.92
N GLU A 186 -33.61 14.33 1.23
CA GLU A 186 -34.25 13.25 0.47
C GLU A 186 -33.54 11.92 0.79
N ALA A 187 -34.27 10.85 0.95
CA ALA A 187 -33.71 9.51 1.22
C ALA A 187 -34.55 8.44 0.52
N LEU A 188 -33.92 7.54 -0.22
CA LEU A 188 -34.58 6.39 -0.85
C LEU A 188 -33.92 5.10 -0.34
N HIS A 189 -34.66 4.32 0.47
CA HIS A 189 -34.23 3.04 1.05
C HIS A 189 -32.85 3.10 1.71
N LEU A 190 -32.58 4.14 2.49
CA LEU A 190 -31.25 4.51 2.94
C LEU A 190 -30.84 3.78 4.23
N LYS A 191 -29.69 3.11 4.19
CA LYS A 191 -29.05 2.49 5.36
C LYS A 191 -27.60 2.95 5.50
N VAL A 192 -27.19 3.31 6.72
CA VAL A 192 -25.88 3.87 7.03
C VAL A 192 -25.20 3.06 8.13
N ASN A 193 -23.92 2.77 7.94
CA ASN A 193 -23.08 2.18 8.97
C ASN A 193 -22.49 3.29 9.86
N GLU A 194 -22.92 3.33 11.11
CA GLU A 194 -22.50 4.32 12.12
C GLU A 194 -21.56 3.73 13.18
N SER A 195 -20.99 2.56 12.94
CA SER A 195 -20.14 1.85 13.90
C SER A 195 -18.95 2.66 14.43
N VAL A 196 -18.46 3.63 13.65
CA VAL A 196 -17.37 4.55 14.04
C VAL A 196 -17.77 5.45 15.23
N LEU A 197 -19.06 5.77 15.36
CA LEU A 197 -19.59 6.65 16.41
C LEU A 197 -20.30 5.86 17.52
N THR A 198 -21.02 4.79 17.14
CA THR A 198 -21.90 4.05 18.05
C THR A 198 -21.28 2.76 18.59
N GLY A 199 -20.26 2.23 17.90
CA GLY A 199 -19.70 0.90 18.15
C GLY A 199 -20.53 -0.26 17.59
N GLU A 200 -21.77 0.00 17.13
CA GLU A 200 -22.70 -1.01 16.62
C GLU A 200 -22.45 -1.26 15.13
N SER A 201 -22.27 -2.52 14.74
CA SER A 201 -21.96 -2.91 13.34
C SER A 201 -23.19 -3.05 12.44
N VAL A 202 -24.40 -2.99 13.00
CA VAL A 202 -25.66 -3.12 12.24
C VAL A 202 -25.98 -1.80 11.56
N PRO A 203 -26.23 -1.76 10.24
CA PRO A 203 -26.59 -0.53 9.55
C PRO A 203 -27.91 0.03 10.03
N VAL A 204 -27.94 1.34 10.27
CA VAL A 204 -29.11 2.07 10.75
C VAL A 204 -29.91 2.59 9.55
N GLU A 205 -31.21 2.34 9.54
CA GLU A 205 -32.13 2.92 8.56
C GLU A 205 -32.37 4.40 8.85
N LYS A 206 -32.26 5.24 7.82
CA LYS A 206 -32.36 6.70 7.93
C LYS A 206 -33.67 7.20 7.30
N THR A 207 -34.20 8.29 7.88
CA THR A 207 -35.47 8.92 7.46
C THR A 207 -35.31 10.43 7.38
N THR A 208 -36.23 11.10 6.68
CA THR A 208 -36.22 12.57 6.58
C THR A 208 -37.09 13.27 7.65
N TYR A 209 -37.88 12.52 8.43
CA TYR A 209 -38.82 13.07 9.42
C TYR A 209 -38.14 13.85 10.53
N VAL A 210 -38.78 14.89 11.00
CA VAL A 210 -38.32 15.72 12.12
C VAL A 210 -38.44 14.92 13.42
N ILE A 211 -37.45 15.03 14.29
CA ILE A 211 -37.42 14.37 15.60
C ILE A 211 -37.64 15.46 16.67
N HIS A 212 -38.79 15.47 17.29
CA HIS A 212 -39.17 16.51 18.26
C HIS A 212 -38.62 16.28 19.67
N GLU A 213 -38.32 15.02 20.00
CA GLU A 213 -37.79 14.63 21.32
C GLU A 213 -36.27 14.84 21.40
N SER A 214 -35.74 14.91 22.61
CA SER A 214 -34.27 14.92 22.79
C SER A 214 -33.70 13.55 22.39
N ALA A 215 -32.84 13.54 21.40
CA ALA A 215 -32.31 12.32 20.81
C ALA A 215 -30.77 12.22 20.94
N THR A 216 -30.30 11.06 21.36
CA THR A 216 -28.86 10.70 21.32
C THR A 216 -28.40 10.52 19.89
N ILE A 217 -27.07 10.51 19.64
CA ILE A 217 -26.50 10.40 18.28
C ILE A 217 -27.11 9.22 17.49
N PRO A 218 -27.19 7.98 18.03
CA PRO A 218 -27.79 6.83 17.31
C PRO A 218 -29.29 7.00 17.00
N GLU A 219 -30.01 7.80 17.78
CA GLU A 219 -31.44 8.03 17.60
C GLU A 219 -31.76 9.12 16.56
N ARG A 220 -30.75 9.93 16.15
CA ARG A 220 -30.91 10.98 15.15
C ARG A 220 -30.95 10.40 13.73
N LYS A 221 -32.04 9.68 13.42
CA LYS A 221 -32.21 8.98 12.13
C LYS A 221 -32.30 9.91 10.92
N ASN A 222 -32.50 11.19 11.11
CA ASN A 222 -32.57 12.21 10.06
C ASN A 222 -31.28 13.00 9.86
N MET A 223 -30.20 12.59 10.55
CA MET A 223 -28.87 13.20 10.44
C MET A 223 -27.86 12.19 9.89
N PHE A 224 -26.87 12.70 9.20
CA PHE A 224 -25.62 12.02 8.87
C PHE A 224 -24.49 12.58 9.71
N PHE A 225 -23.52 11.73 9.96
CA PHE A 225 -22.34 12.10 10.73
C PHE A 225 -21.06 11.81 9.96
N SER A 226 -20.11 12.74 10.06
CA SER A 226 -18.78 12.58 9.48
C SER A 226 -18.12 11.27 9.95
N GLY A 227 -17.45 10.55 9.04
CA GLY A 227 -16.80 9.28 9.33
C GLY A 227 -17.66 8.05 9.14
N THR A 228 -18.99 8.19 8.96
CA THR A 228 -19.91 7.08 8.69
C THR A 228 -20.03 6.79 7.18
N THR A 229 -20.70 5.70 6.80
CA THR A 229 -20.73 5.24 5.40
C THR A 229 -22.12 4.81 4.97
N VAL A 230 -22.53 5.21 3.77
CA VAL A 230 -23.76 4.74 3.13
C VAL A 230 -23.59 3.30 2.69
N VAL A 231 -24.43 2.37 3.20
CA VAL A 231 -24.36 0.94 2.85
C VAL A 231 -25.37 0.58 1.77
N TYR A 232 -26.53 1.25 1.77
CA TYR A 232 -27.60 0.98 0.81
C TYR A 232 -28.42 2.25 0.54
N GLY A 233 -28.90 2.39 -0.69
CA GLY A 233 -29.74 3.52 -1.13
C GLY A 233 -28.93 4.74 -1.59
N HIS A 234 -29.66 5.82 -1.86
CA HIS A 234 -29.07 7.12 -2.21
C HIS A 234 -29.86 8.25 -1.57
N CYS A 235 -29.24 9.43 -1.43
CA CYS A 235 -29.83 10.55 -0.73
C CYS A 235 -29.26 11.89 -1.16
N ARG A 236 -29.98 12.96 -0.76
CA ARG A 236 -29.51 14.34 -0.73
C ARG A 236 -29.51 14.85 0.70
N ALA A 237 -28.45 15.54 1.10
CA ALA A 237 -28.29 16.06 2.46
C ALA A 237 -27.57 17.41 2.46
N VAL A 238 -28.00 18.34 3.29
CA VAL A 238 -27.32 19.63 3.48
C VAL A 238 -26.30 19.55 4.60
N VAL A 239 -25.07 20.02 4.34
CA VAL A 239 -23.98 20.08 5.30
C VAL A 239 -24.30 21.06 6.42
N THR A 240 -24.26 20.59 7.65
CA THR A 240 -24.54 21.38 8.87
C THR A 240 -23.29 21.74 9.65
N SER A 241 -22.29 20.85 9.68
CA SER A 241 -21.03 21.06 10.42
C SER A 241 -19.86 20.41 9.67
N THR A 242 -18.67 21.05 9.77
CA THR A 242 -17.44 20.59 9.09
C THR A 242 -16.27 20.53 10.07
N GLY A 243 -15.24 19.74 9.75
CA GLY A 243 -14.00 19.64 10.47
C GLY A 243 -14.13 19.28 11.95
N MET A 244 -13.54 20.09 12.82
CA MET A 244 -13.54 19.87 14.28
C MET A 244 -14.91 20.08 14.93
N ASP A 245 -15.85 20.76 14.26
CA ASP A 245 -17.21 21.00 14.75
C ASP A 245 -18.17 19.82 14.47
N THR A 246 -17.76 18.80 13.73
CA THR A 246 -18.50 17.54 13.55
C THR A 246 -18.50 16.70 14.82
N GLU A 247 -19.47 15.78 14.98
CA GLU A 247 -19.48 14.85 16.12
C GLU A 247 -18.21 13.97 16.13
N PHE A 248 -17.74 13.56 14.97
CA PHE A 248 -16.47 12.83 14.83
C PHE A 248 -15.25 13.71 15.20
N GLY A 249 -15.26 14.99 14.83
CA GLY A 249 -14.23 15.96 15.20
C GLY A 249 -14.12 16.15 16.71
N LYS A 250 -15.25 16.20 17.43
CA LYS A 250 -15.30 16.26 18.90
C LYS A 250 -14.69 15.03 19.56
N ILE A 251 -14.99 13.83 19.03
CA ILE A 251 -14.39 12.57 19.48
C ILE A 251 -12.89 12.54 19.19
N ALA A 252 -12.47 12.94 17.99
CA ALA A 252 -11.07 13.02 17.59
C ALA A 252 -10.26 13.95 18.50
N ALA A 253 -10.84 15.07 18.95
CA ALA A 253 -10.20 15.96 19.92
C ALA A 253 -9.93 15.28 21.28
N MET A 254 -10.79 14.35 21.70
CA MET A 254 -10.61 13.57 22.94
C MET A 254 -9.60 12.43 22.78
N LEU A 255 -9.48 11.83 21.58
CA LEU A 255 -8.65 10.65 21.28
C LEU A 255 -7.22 10.97 20.81
N GLN A 256 -6.82 12.24 20.74
CA GLN A 256 -5.52 12.70 20.20
C GLN A 256 -4.25 12.13 20.89
N ALA A 257 -4.31 10.98 21.59
CA ALA A 257 -3.22 10.39 22.36
C ALA A 257 -2.55 9.17 21.69
N GLU A 258 -2.93 8.75 20.48
CA GLU A 258 -2.31 7.59 19.86
C GLU A 258 -0.91 7.90 19.33
N GLU A 259 0.07 7.07 19.76
CA GLU A 259 1.46 7.09 19.31
C GLU A 259 1.56 6.59 17.85
N LYS A 260 2.52 7.15 17.08
CA LYS A 260 2.86 6.68 15.73
C LYS A 260 3.23 5.19 15.77
N GLU A 261 2.52 4.32 15.08
CA GLU A 261 2.88 2.90 14.96
C GLU A 261 4.24 2.72 14.28
N SER A 262 5.20 2.12 15.00
CA SER A 262 6.49 1.74 14.45
C SER A 262 6.38 0.48 13.57
N THR A 263 7.15 0.44 12.46
CA THR A 263 7.16 -0.72 11.56
C THR A 263 7.73 -1.97 12.23
N PRO A 264 7.37 -3.20 11.78
CA PRO A 264 7.99 -4.43 12.27
C PRO A 264 9.52 -4.40 12.16
N LEU A 265 10.04 -3.80 11.10
CA LEU A 265 11.46 -3.58 10.87
C LEU A 265 12.08 -2.69 11.96
N GLN A 266 11.47 -1.54 12.24
CA GLN A 266 11.94 -0.62 13.27
C GLN A 266 11.96 -1.31 14.65
N LYS A 267 10.92 -2.06 15.02
CA LYS A 267 10.87 -2.85 16.26
C LYS A 267 11.99 -3.90 16.34
N ARG A 268 12.31 -4.57 15.22
CA ARG A 268 13.42 -5.55 15.17
C ARG A 268 14.77 -4.87 15.29
N LEU A 269 14.97 -3.71 14.65
CA LEU A 269 16.21 -2.93 14.76
C LEU A 269 16.41 -2.35 16.14
N GLU A 270 15.34 -1.88 16.79
CA GLU A 270 15.38 -1.45 18.20
C GLU A 270 15.79 -2.60 19.14
N LYS A 271 15.21 -3.79 18.93
CA LYS A 271 15.61 -4.99 19.69
C LYS A 271 17.08 -5.34 19.46
N LEU A 272 17.56 -5.24 18.22
CA LEU A 272 18.97 -5.45 17.88
C LEU A 272 19.85 -4.43 18.61
N GLY A 273 19.51 -3.14 18.58
CA GLY A 273 20.22 -2.08 19.28
C GLY A 273 20.31 -2.36 20.80
N LYS A 274 19.21 -2.82 21.41
CA LYS A 274 19.21 -3.22 22.84
C LYS A 274 20.17 -4.40 23.12
N ILE A 275 20.18 -5.42 22.23
CA ILE A 275 21.09 -6.57 22.40
C ILE A 275 22.55 -6.14 22.24
N LEU A 276 22.87 -5.35 21.22
CA LEU A 276 24.21 -4.79 21.03
C LEU A 276 24.64 -3.95 22.25
N GLY A 277 23.75 -3.06 22.71
CA GLY A 277 24.00 -2.23 23.88
C GLY A 277 24.34 -3.05 25.14
N ILE A 278 23.65 -4.16 25.39
CA ILE A 278 23.95 -5.08 26.51
C ILE A 278 25.32 -5.74 26.32
N ILE A 279 25.59 -6.25 25.09
CA ILE A 279 26.91 -6.87 24.81
C ILE A 279 28.04 -5.89 25.09
N ILE A 280 27.89 -4.65 24.70
CA ILE A 280 28.88 -3.59 24.86
C ILE A 280 29.08 -3.24 26.34
N LEU A 281 27.99 -3.10 27.09
CA LEU A 281 28.10 -2.88 28.54
C LEU A 281 28.89 -3.99 29.23
N VAL A 282 28.70 -5.25 28.79
CA VAL A 282 29.49 -6.38 29.30
C VAL A 282 30.97 -6.26 28.91
N VAL A 283 31.26 -5.88 27.65
CA VAL A 283 32.64 -5.67 27.18
C VAL A 283 33.28 -4.49 27.91
N CYS A 284 32.59 -3.36 28.03
CA CYS A 284 33.10 -2.20 28.80
C CYS A 284 33.39 -2.56 30.27
N ALA A 285 32.49 -3.31 30.92
CA ALA A 285 32.70 -3.79 32.28
C ALA A 285 33.91 -4.74 32.39
N ALA A 286 34.12 -5.62 31.42
CA ALA A 286 35.28 -6.50 31.35
C ALA A 286 36.57 -5.71 31.13
N VAL A 287 36.55 -4.68 30.26
CA VAL A 287 37.70 -3.78 30.03
C VAL A 287 38.06 -3.00 31.30
N LEU A 288 37.07 -2.36 31.92
CA LEU A 288 37.28 -1.65 33.18
C LEU A 288 37.76 -2.57 34.29
N GLY A 289 37.14 -3.76 34.45
CA GLY A 289 37.53 -4.73 35.47
C GLY A 289 38.97 -5.28 35.30
N THR A 290 39.34 -5.64 34.07
CA THR A 290 40.69 -6.13 33.76
C THR A 290 41.74 -5.03 33.85
N GLY A 291 41.39 -3.83 33.39
CA GLY A 291 42.25 -2.64 33.52
C GLY A 291 42.52 -2.25 34.97
N LEU A 292 41.46 -2.14 35.79
CA LEU A 292 41.58 -1.84 37.23
C LEU A 292 42.37 -2.93 37.99
N ALA A 293 42.21 -4.21 37.63
CA ALA A 293 42.96 -5.30 38.22
C ALA A 293 44.46 -5.23 37.89
N ARG A 294 44.85 -4.63 36.76
CA ARG A 294 46.25 -4.44 36.33
C ARG A 294 46.86 -3.14 36.85
N ALA A 295 46.20 -2.03 36.73
CA ALA A 295 46.68 -0.67 37.02
C ALA A 295 46.63 -0.33 38.50
N GLY A 296 45.77 -0.96 39.27
CA GLY A 296 45.44 -0.51 40.63
C GLY A 296 44.71 0.83 40.63
N LEU A 297 44.26 1.28 41.80
CA LEU A 297 43.51 2.55 41.95
C LEU A 297 44.42 3.80 42.10
N SER A 298 45.75 3.63 42.06
CA SER A 298 46.68 4.70 42.41
C SER A 298 47.23 5.50 41.26
N ASN A 299 47.11 5.02 40.00
CA ASN A 299 47.67 5.70 38.82
C ASN A 299 46.55 6.46 38.08
N ARG A 300 46.53 7.79 38.22
CA ARG A 300 45.53 8.68 37.63
C ARG A 300 45.51 8.64 36.09
N GLU A 301 46.68 8.61 35.44
CA GLU A 301 46.79 8.61 33.99
C GLU A 301 46.23 7.32 33.36
N GLU A 302 46.51 6.17 34.00
CA GLU A 302 45.97 4.88 33.58
C GLU A 302 44.45 4.80 33.78
N LEU A 303 43.89 5.37 34.86
CA LEU A 303 42.44 5.45 35.08
C LEU A 303 41.74 6.32 34.02
N ILE A 304 42.36 7.44 33.62
CA ILE A 304 41.83 8.29 32.51
C ILE A 304 41.82 7.50 31.21
N THR A 305 42.92 6.82 30.90
CA THR A 305 43.03 6.00 29.67
C THR A 305 42.02 4.87 29.67
N LEU A 306 41.78 4.18 30.76
CA LEU A 306 40.77 3.13 30.91
C LEU A 306 39.34 3.68 30.71
N PHE A 307 39.07 4.85 31.30
CA PHE A 307 37.78 5.52 31.15
C PHE A 307 37.53 5.93 29.68
N LEU A 308 38.50 6.57 29.03
CA LEU A 308 38.43 6.94 27.61
C LEU A 308 38.26 5.71 26.70
N THR A 309 38.95 4.60 27.03
CA THR A 309 38.77 3.32 26.32
C THR A 309 37.36 2.79 26.45
N ALA A 310 36.78 2.83 27.65
CA ALA A 310 35.39 2.39 27.85
C ALA A 310 34.38 3.29 27.12
N VAL A 311 34.59 4.61 27.11
CA VAL A 311 33.78 5.56 26.36
C VAL A 311 33.94 5.33 24.85
N ALA A 312 35.14 5.13 24.34
CA ALA A 312 35.42 4.82 22.94
C ALA A 312 34.69 3.56 22.49
N LEU A 313 34.75 2.48 23.27
CA LEU A 313 34.04 1.24 23.05
C LEU A 313 32.49 1.44 23.00
N ALA A 314 31.97 2.23 23.95
CA ALA A 314 30.55 2.51 24.01
C ALA A 314 30.06 3.29 22.77
N VAL A 315 30.86 4.25 22.31
CA VAL A 315 30.57 5.04 21.08
C VAL A 315 30.69 4.18 19.84
N ALA A 316 31.81 3.45 19.68
CA ALA A 316 32.06 2.59 18.50
C ALA A 316 30.94 1.59 18.21
N ALA A 317 30.22 1.22 19.20
CA ALA A 317 29.33 0.07 19.12
C ALA A 317 27.88 0.42 18.81
N ILE A 318 27.48 1.68 18.80
CA ILE A 318 26.10 2.12 18.60
C ILE A 318 25.96 2.73 17.19
N PRO A 319 25.21 2.08 16.28
CA PRO A 319 25.00 2.62 14.94
C PRO A 319 23.98 3.77 14.95
N GLU A 320 24.40 4.98 15.26
CA GLU A 320 23.55 6.17 15.44
C GLU A 320 22.73 6.54 14.20
N ALA A 321 23.35 6.43 13.02
CA ALA A 321 22.69 6.77 11.76
C ALA A 321 21.57 5.78 11.36
N LEU A 322 21.53 4.57 11.94
CA LEU A 322 20.68 3.47 11.46
C LEU A 322 19.18 3.78 11.46
N PRO A 323 18.55 4.26 12.56
CA PRO A 323 17.09 4.55 12.55
C PRO A 323 16.70 5.66 11.57
N ALA A 324 17.53 6.70 11.48
CA ALA A 324 17.31 7.83 10.57
C ALA A 324 17.40 7.40 9.11
N VAL A 325 18.43 6.64 8.73
CA VAL A 325 18.62 6.15 7.35
C VAL A 325 17.49 5.21 6.94
N VAL A 326 17.01 4.32 7.83
CA VAL A 326 15.85 3.45 7.58
C VAL A 326 14.62 4.30 7.26
N THR A 327 14.31 5.29 8.09
CA THR A 327 13.11 6.12 7.91
C THR A 327 13.17 6.94 6.61
N ILE A 328 14.35 7.51 6.30
CA ILE A 328 14.55 8.26 5.04
C ILE A 328 14.42 7.33 3.82
N THR A 329 15.03 6.13 3.88
CA THR A 329 14.96 5.14 2.79
C THR A 329 13.52 4.70 2.53
N LEU A 330 12.75 4.42 3.59
CA LEU A 330 11.33 4.09 3.48
C LEU A 330 10.52 5.26 2.87
N ALA A 331 10.75 6.50 3.32
CA ALA A 331 10.07 7.68 2.81
C ALA A 331 10.38 7.95 1.32
N MET A 332 11.65 7.78 0.91
CA MET A 332 12.04 7.87 -0.51
C MET A 332 11.41 6.74 -1.34
N GLY A 333 11.34 5.54 -0.80
CA GLY A 333 10.67 4.41 -1.43
C GLY A 333 9.17 4.66 -1.64
N LEU A 334 8.48 5.22 -0.65
CA LEU A 334 7.08 5.64 -0.78
C LEU A 334 6.88 6.65 -1.91
N THR A 335 7.75 7.68 -1.98
CA THR A 335 7.69 8.67 -3.06
C THR A 335 7.85 8.03 -4.44
N LYS A 336 8.72 7.02 -4.55
CA LYS A 336 8.95 6.28 -5.78
C LYS A 336 7.76 5.40 -6.15
N MET A 337 7.12 4.72 -5.17
CA MET A 337 5.88 3.96 -5.35
C MET A 337 4.74 4.86 -5.83
N ALA A 338 4.56 6.04 -5.19
CA ALA A 338 3.52 6.99 -5.57
C ALA A 338 3.68 7.52 -7.01
N ARG A 339 4.93 7.75 -7.48
CA ARG A 339 5.22 8.10 -8.88
C ARG A 339 4.86 6.99 -9.88
N ARG A 340 4.73 5.76 -9.40
CA ARG A 340 4.26 4.58 -10.15
C ARG A 340 2.81 4.23 -9.85
N ASN A 341 2.00 5.21 -9.46
CA ASN A 341 0.56 5.09 -9.15
C ASN A 341 0.21 4.21 -7.94
N ALA A 342 1.18 3.75 -7.15
CA ALA A 342 0.97 2.97 -5.94
C ALA A 342 1.07 3.89 -4.71
N ILE A 343 -0.07 4.35 -4.20
CA ILE A 343 -0.14 5.26 -3.05
C ILE A 343 -0.27 4.42 -1.77
N VAL A 344 0.83 4.29 -1.04
CA VAL A 344 0.87 3.55 0.23
C VAL A 344 0.45 4.46 1.38
N ARG A 345 -0.50 4.01 2.19
CA ARG A 345 -1.07 4.78 3.31
C ARG A 345 -0.33 4.57 4.63
N LYS A 346 0.24 3.37 4.83
CA LYS A 346 0.92 2.98 6.07
C LYS A 346 2.36 2.56 5.80
N LEU A 347 3.32 3.10 6.52
CA LEU A 347 4.76 2.74 6.39
C LEU A 347 5.04 1.23 6.49
N PRO A 348 4.39 0.47 7.42
CA PRO A 348 4.61 -0.98 7.50
C PRO A 348 4.27 -1.76 6.24
N ALA A 349 3.35 -1.25 5.42
CA ALA A 349 2.93 -1.93 4.18
C ALA A 349 4.06 -2.03 3.15
N VAL A 350 5.01 -1.08 3.11
CA VAL A 350 6.18 -1.12 2.21
C VAL A 350 7.04 -2.36 2.47
N GLU A 351 7.32 -2.64 3.75
CA GLU A 351 8.09 -3.83 4.15
C GLU A 351 7.34 -5.10 3.81
N THR A 352 6.03 -5.11 4.08
CA THR A 352 5.15 -6.27 3.87
C THR A 352 5.01 -6.58 2.38
N LEU A 353 4.87 -5.55 1.52
CA LEU A 353 4.86 -5.68 0.05
C LEU A 353 6.11 -6.39 -0.47
N GLY A 354 7.29 -6.01 0.00
CA GLY A 354 8.54 -6.66 -0.37
C GLY A 354 8.64 -8.14 0.02
N SER A 355 7.83 -8.59 0.97
CA SER A 355 7.75 -9.98 1.43
C SER A 355 6.50 -10.73 0.96
N ALA A 356 5.64 -10.11 0.14
CA ALA A 356 4.44 -10.74 -0.40
C ALA A 356 4.76 -12.05 -1.13
N THR A 357 3.93 -13.09 -0.88
CA THR A 357 4.07 -14.42 -1.46
C THR A 357 2.85 -14.84 -2.26
N ALA A 358 1.69 -14.22 -1.99
CA ALA A 358 0.44 -14.45 -2.70
C ALA A 358 -0.28 -13.12 -2.97
N ILE A 359 -0.90 -13.01 -4.14
CA ILE A 359 -1.79 -11.92 -4.53
C ILE A 359 -3.15 -12.55 -4.78
N CYS A 360 -4.13 -12.21 -3.96
CA CYS A 360 -5.54 -12.53 -4.14
C CYS A 360 -6.18 -11.32 -4.80
N THR A 361 -6.58 -11.44 -6.07
CA THR A 361 -7.06 -10.30 -6.85
C THR A 361 -8.50 -10.52 -7.30
N ASP A 362 -9.32 -9.47 -7.18
CA ASP A 362 -10.62 -9.46 -7.84
C ASP A 362 -10.43 -9.43 -9.36
N LYS A 363 -11.41 -9.93 -10.10
CA LYS A 363 -11.42 -9.90 -11.56
C LYS A 363 -11.79 -8.51 -12.07
N THR A 364 -12.99 -8.05 -11.68
CA THR A 364 -13.65 -6.87 -12.24
C THR A 364 -12.91 -5.59 -11.82
N GLY A 365 -12.68 -4.69 -12.77
CA GLY A 365 -11.99 -3.41 -12.51
C GLY A 365 -10.50 -3.50 -12.19
N THR A 366 -9.98 -4.70 -11.82
CA THR A 366 -8.56 -4.92 -11.47
C THR A 366 -7.81 -5.64 -12.59
N LEU A 367 -8.23 -6.86 -12.92
CA LEU A 367 -7.65 -7.64 -14.03
C LEU A 367 -8.26 -7.26 -15.36
N THR A 368 -9.52 -6.81 -15.34
CA THR A 368 -10.27 -6.34 -16.48
C THR A 368 -10.46 -4.82 -16.46
N VAL A 369 -10.85 -4.26 -17.60
CA VAL A 369 -11.01 -2.80 -17.76
C VAL A 369 -12.25 -2.27 -17.03
N ASN A 370 -13.23 -3.14 -16.73
CA ASN A 370 -14.58 -2.81 -16.27
C ASN A 370 -15.39 -2.02 -17.32
N GLU A 371 -15.09 -2.25 -18.59
CA GLU A 371 -15.78 -1.67 -19.72
C GLU A 371 -16.35 -2.80 -20.58
N MET A 372 -17.64 -3.09 -20.40
CA MET A 372 -18.30 -4.09 -21.25
C MET A 372 -18.14 -3.72 -22.72
N THR A 373 -17.75 -4.72 -23.53
CA THR A 373 -17.48 -4.52 -24.95
C THR A 373 -18.17 -5.61 -25.75
N VAL A 374 -19.01 -5.23 -26.74
CA VAL A 374 -19.59 -6.19 -27.70
C VAL A 374 -18.46 -6.74 -28.56
N ARG A 375 -18.30 -8.07 -28.53
CA ARG A 375 -17.30 -8.80 -29.31
C ARG A 375 -17.86 -9.59 -30.46
N LYS A 376 -19.08 -10.10 -30.31
CA LYS A 376 -19.74 -10.93 -31.33
C LYS A 376 -21.19 -10.54 -31.50
N ILE A 377 -21.63 -10.56 -32.72
CA ILE A 377 -23.03 -10.41 -33.10
C ILE A 377 -23.43 -11.65 -33.90
N PHE A 378 -24.59 -12.23 -33.59
CA PHE A 378 -25.17 -13.31 -34.37
C PHE A 378 -26.43 -12.83 -35.08
N VAL A 379 -26.41 -12.87 -36.41
CA VAL A 379 -27.50 -12.45 -37.30
C VAL A 379 -27.57 -13.37 -38.52
N TYR A 380 -28.74 -13.83 -38.89
CA TYR A 380 -28.99 -14.69 -40.07
C TYR A 380 -28.11 -15.94 -40.16
N GLY A 381 -27.89 -16.62 -39.04
CA GLY A 381 -27.01 -17.80 -39.02
C GLY A 381 -25.53 -17.50 -39.17
N LYS A 382 -25.12 -16.23 -39.21
CA LYS A 382 -23.73 -15.77 -39.30
C LYS A 382 -23.29 -15.11 -38.01
N THR A 383 -22.07 -15.42 -37.60
CA THR A 383 -21.40 -14.74 -36.47
C THR A 383 -20.44 -13.67 -37.00
N LEU A 384 -20.61 -12.45 -36.56
CA LEU A 384 -19.74 -11.32 -36.87
C LEU A 384 -18.88 -10.99 -35.63
N ASP A 385 -17.56 -10.87 -35.79
CA ASP A 385 -16.67 -10.35 -34.76
C ASP A 385 -16.69 -8.82 -34.80
N VAL A 386 -16.77 -8.17 -33.64
CA VAL A 386 -16.71 -6.71 -33.49
C VAL A 386 -15.36 -6.32 -32.91
N THR A 387 -14.57 -5.54 -33.64
CA THR A 387 -13.25 -5.06 -33.21
C THR A 387 -13.33 -3.78 -32.36
N GLY A 388 -12.19 -3.33 -31.84
CA GLY A 388 -12.07 -2.18 -30.96
C GLY A 388 -12.10 -2.56 -29.47
N LYS A 389 -11.70 -1.64 -28.58
CA LYS A 389 -11.54 -1.89 -27.13
C LYS A 389 -12.40 -0.94 -26.34
N GLY A 390 -12.97 -1.46 -25.25
CA GLY A 390 -13.71 -0.65 -24.29
C GLY A 390 -14.77 0.22 -24.96
N TYR A 391 -14.83 1.47 -24.57
CA TYR A 391 -15.76 2.47 -25.07
C TYR A 391 -15.27 3.27 -26.29
N ASP A 392 -14.20 2.79 -26.96
CA ASP A 392 -13.75 3.37 -28.23
C ASP A 392 -14.81 3.16 -29.31
N LYS A 393 -15.23 4.26 -29.93
CA LYS A 393 -16.23 4.31 -31.02
C LYS A 393 -15.67 3.81 -32.36
N ASN A 394 -14.34 3.62 -32.45
CA ASN A 394 -13.69 3.08 -33.63
C ASN A 394 -13.68 1.56 -33.57
N GLY A 395 -14.13 0.92 -34.67
CA GLY A 395 -14.14 -0.53 -34.79
C GLY A 395 -14.76 -0.98 -36.11
N GLU A 396 -14.64 -2.26 -36.41
CA GLU A 396 -15.08 -2.88 -37.64
C GLU A 396 -15.85 -4.16 -37.32
N PHE A 397 -16.75 -4.54 -38.24
CA PHE A 397 -17.49 -5.79 -38.21
C PHE A 397 -16.79 -6.75 -39.16
N LEU A 398 -16.40 -7.92 -38.70
CA LEU A 398 -15.65 -8.90 -39.47
C LEU A 398 -16.46 -10.20 -39.56
N ASN A 399 -16.51 -10.78 -40.75
CA ASN A 399 -16.98 -12.16 -40.97
C ASN A 399 -15.82 -13.03 -41.42
N ASN A 400 -15.45 -14.01 -40.61
CA ASN A 400 -14.26 -14.85 -40.85
C ASN A 400 -12.99 -14.02 -41.13
N GLY A 401 -12.79 -12.92 -40.39
CA GLY A 401 -11.62 -12.02 -40.51
C GLY A 401 -11.68 -11.00 -41.67
N GLN A 402 -12.72 -11.01 -42.48
CA GLN A 402 -12.92 -10.03 -43.57
C GLN A 402 -13.94 -8.97 -43.14
N LYS A 403 -13.65 -7.69 -43.41
CA LYS A 403 -14.53 -6.58 -43.12
C LYS A 403 -15.82 -6.72 -43.94
N VAL A 404 -16.97 -6.55 -43.27
CA VAL A 404 -18.29 -6.57 -43.86
C VAL A 404 -19.05 -5.29 -43.53
N GLU A 405 -19.82 -4.82 -44.47
CA GLU A 405 -20.80 -3.75 -44.23
C GLU A 405 -21.97 -4.29 -43.40
N THR A 406 -22.50 -3.43 -42.53
CA THR A 406 -23.65 -3.75 -41.68
C THR A 406 -24.92 -3.80 -42.52
N GLY A 407 -25.39 -5.00 -42.82
CA GLY A 407 -26.67 -5.21 -43.48
C GLY A 407 -27.87 -4.83 -42.60
N GLU A 408 -29.07 -4.79 -43.19
CA GLU A 408 -30.30 -4.33 -42.55
C GLU A 408 -30.60 -5.06 -41.24
N GLY A 409 -30.41 -6.38 -41.16
CA GLY A 409 -30.63 -7.13 -39.91
C GLY A 409 -29.71 -6.75 -38.78
N VAL A 410 -28.42 -6.45 -39.08
CA VAL A 410 -27.47 -5.94 -38.07
C VAL A 410 -27.90 -4.53 -37.63
N ARG A 411 -28.30 -3.68 -38.54
CA ARG A 411 -28.78 -2.34 -38.27
C ARG A 411 -30.00 -2.35 -37.33
N LEU A 412 -31.03 -3.17 -37.64
CA LEU A 412 -32.22 -3.31 -36.78
C LEU A 412 -31.92 -3.81 -35.38
N LEU A 413 -30.97 -4.74 -35.27
CA LEU A 413 -30.47 -5.24 -33.98
C LEU A 413 -29.81 -4.11 -33.16
N LEU A 414 -28.93 -3.33 -33.79
CA LEU A 414 -28.21 -2.22 -33.16
C LEU A 414 -29.14 -1.06 -32.78
N GLU A 415 -30.08 -0.70 -33.64
CA GLU A 415 -31.13 0.29 -33.37
C GLU A 415 -31.97 -0.12 -32.16
N THR A 416 -32.39 -1.39 -32.07
CA THR A 416 -33.14 -1.89 -30.92
C THR A 416 -32.30 -1.79 -29.62
N GLY A 417 -31.00 -2.09 -29.68
CA GLY A 417 -30.08 -1.91 -28.55
C GLY A 417 -29.87 -0.46 -28.15
N LEU A 418 -30.00 0.46 -29.14
CA LEU A 418 -29.87 1.90 -28.91
C LEU A 418 -31.17 2.46 -28.29
N PHE A 419 -32.37 2.12 -28.79
CA PHE A 419 -33.64 2.61 -28.25
C PHE A 419 -33.96 2.03 -26.87
N CYS A 420 -33.73 0.73 -26.65
CA CYS A 420 -33.95 0.08 -25.38
C CYS A 420 -32.73 0.31 -24.44
N ASN A 421 -32.51 1.58 -24.04
CA ASN A 421 -31.28 1.99 -23.38
C ASN A 421 -31.45 3.27 -22.57
N ASN A 422 -30.86 3.32 -21.37
CA ASN A 422 -30.88 4.46 -20.45
C ASN A 422 -29.52 5.15 -20.34
N ALA A 423 -28.42 4.56 -20.88
CA ALA A 423 -27.09 5.13 -20.83
C ALA A 423 -26.91 6.33 -21.76
N ILE A 424 -25.92 7.15 -21.47
CA ILE A 424 -25.52 8.31 -22.28
C ILE A 424 -24.06 8.12 -22.69
N LEU A 425 -23.80 8.22 -24.01
CA LEU A 425 -22.47 8.07 -24.62
C LEU A 425 -21.90 9.44 -25.00
N ASP A 426 -21.43 10.20 -24.02
CA ASP A 426 -20.75 11.47 -24.22
C ASP A 426 -19.22 11.32 -23.98
N LYS A 427 -18.48 12.41 -23.69
CA LYS A 427 -17.05 12.38 -23.38
C LYS A 427 -16.75 11.47 -22.19
N GLU A 428 -17.59 11.50 -21.16
CA GLU A 428 -17.60 10.55 -20.05
C GLU A 428 -18.92 9.78 -20.12
N PRO A 429 -18.90 8.48 -20.47
CA PRO A 429 -20.11 7.66 -20.57
C PRO A 429 -20.79 7.49 -19.21
N ILE A 430 -22.12 7.66 -19.16
CA ILE A 430 -22.91 7.56 -17.92
C ILE A 430 -23.98 6.46 -18.13
N GLY A 431 -24.05 5.52 -17.20
CA GLY A 431 -25.05 4.46 -17.18
C GLY A 431 -24.48 3.07 -16.89
N ASP A 432 -25.33 2.03 -17.05
CA ASP A 432 -24.91 0.64 -16.89
C ASP A 432 -23.88 0.25 -17.97
N PRO A 433 -22.76 -0.40 -17.62
CA PRO A 433 -21.72 -0.80 -18.57
C PRO A 433 -22.25 -1.65 -19.74
N THR A 434 -23.26 -2.48 -19.51
CA THR A 434 -23.92 -3.29 -20.54
C THR A 434 -24.65 -2.40 -21.57
N GLU A 435 -25.31 -1.37 -21.07
CA GLU A 435 -26.03 -0.41 -21.91
C GLU A 435 -25.06 0.47 -22.70
N ILE A 436 -24.00 0.95 -22.08
CA ILE A 436 -22.92 1.71 -22.75
C ILE A 436 -22.33 0.87 -23.91
N ALA A 437 -22.06 -0.42 -23.68
CA ALA A 437 -21.52 -1.32 -24.70
C ALA A 437 -22.40 -1.40 -25.96
N LEU A 438 -23.74 -1.39 -25.79
CA LEU A 438 -24.69 -1.38 -26.89
C LEU A 438 -24.63 -0.08 -27.69
N LEU A 439 -24.52 1.08 -27.01
CA LEU A 439 -24.36 2.37 -27.68
C LEU A 439 -23.04 2.45 -28.46
N VAL A 440 -21.94 1.94 -27.87
CA VAL A 440 -20.64 1.86 -28.53
C VAL A 440 -20.70 0.95 -29.76
N SER A 441 -21.38 -0.20 -29.66
CA SER A 441 -21.59 -1.12 -30.79
C SER A 441 -22.36 -0.45 -31.96
N ALA A 442 -23.39 0.32 -31.66
CA ALA A 442 -24.12 1.10 -32.64
C ALA A 442 -23.25 2.22 -33.26
N ALA A 443 -22.48 2.93 -32.47
CA ALA A 443 -21.55 3.97 -32.94
C ALA A 443 -20.47 3.39 -33.87
N LYS A 444 -19.94 2.18 -33.60
CA LYS A 444 -18.99 1.47 -34.49
C LYS A 444 -19.58 1.14 -35.85
N ALA A 445 -20.89 0.95 -35.92
CA ALA A 445 -21.62 0.79 -37.19
C ALA A 445 -21.92 2.12 -37.89
N GLY A 446 -21.52 3.25 -37.33
CA GLY A 446 -21.80 4.58 -37.86
C GLY A 446 -23.26 5.07 -37.63
N LEU A 447 -24.01 4.41 -36.73
CA LEU A 447 -25.34 4.85 -36.36
C LEU A 447 -25.28 6.07 -35.44
N PRO A 448 -25.98 7.19 -35.76
CA PRO A 448 -26.11 8.30 -34.82
C PRO A 448 -27.01 7.90 -33.63
N ASP A 449 -27.02 8.73 -32.59
CA ASP A 449 -27.96 8.51 -31.47
C ASP A 449 -29.37 8.94 -31.87
N LEU A 450 -30.10 8.02 -32.44
CA LEU A 450 -31.46 8.22 -32.94
C LEU A 450 -32.48 8.60 -31.85
N ARG A 451 -32.18 8.38 -30.58
CA ARG A 451 -33.06 8.70 -29.44
C ARG A 451 -33.37 10.20 -29.30
N LYS A 452 -32.52 11.05 -29.91
CA LYS A 452 -32.71 12.51 -29.86
C LYS A 452 -33.86 13.00 -30.76
N ASP A 453 -34.15 12.24 -31.80
CA ASP A 453 -35.13 12.60 -32.81
C ASP A 453 -36.45 11.83 -32.65
N HIS A 454 -36.57 10.95 -31.64
CA HIS A 454 -37.70 10.06 -31.40
C HIS A 454 -38.25 10.23 -29.99
N GLU A 455 -39.55 10.38 -29.83
CA GLU A 455 -40.21 10.54 -28.54
C GLU A 455 -40.33 9.16 -27.84
N ARG A 456 -39.84 9.07 -26.62
CA ARG A 456 -40.01 7.92 -25.74
C ARG A 456 -41.34 8.06 -25.01
N LEU A 457 -42.27 7.11 -25.27
CA LEU A 457 -43.61 7.12 -24.72
C LEU A 457 -43.70 6.41 -23.36
N ASP A 458 -43.05 5.24 -23.22
CA ASP A 458 -43.17 4.43 -22.01
C ASP A 458 -41.96 3.51 -21.82
N GLU A 459 -41.75 3.03 -20.60
CA GLU A 459 -40.71 2.07 -20.26
C GLU A 459 -41.23 0.98 -19.33
N ILE A 460 -40.92 -0.26 -19.64
CA ILE A 460 -41.05 -1.40 -18.75
C ILE A 460 -39.64 -1.73 -18.26
N PRO A 461 -39.23 -1.27 -17.04
CA PRO A 461 -37.85 -1.32 -16.59
C PRO A 461 -37.35 -2.76 -16.43
N PHE A 462 -36.00 -2.91 -16.36
CA PHE A 462 -35.38 -4.20 -16.10
C PHE A 462 -35.78 -4.73 -14.73
N ASP A 463 -36.16 -5.99 -14.72
CA ASP A 463 -36.43 -6.73 -13.49
C ASP A 463 -35.67 -8.06 -13.47
N SER A 464 -35.12 -8.43 -12.28
CA SER A 464 -34.24 -9.60 -12.12
C SER A 464 -34.97 -10.95 -12.24
N GLU A 465 -36.29 -11.00 -12.03
CA GLU A 465 -37.10 -12.21 -12.23
C GLU A 465 -37.50 -12.34 -13.69
N ARG A 466 -37.91 -11.22 -14.31
CA ARG A 466 -38.28 -11.16 -15.76
C ARG A 466 -37.05 -11.26 -16.65
N LYS A 467 -35.88 -10.74 -16.20
CA LYS A 467 -34.59 -10.70 -16.93
C LYS A 467 -34.66 -10.02 -18.30
N LYS A 468 -35.53 -9.03 -18.45
CA LYS A 468 -35.72 -8.25 -19.69
C LYS A 468 -36.20 -6.84 -19.37
N MET A 469 -36.01 -5.94 -20.33
CA MET A 469 -36.44 -4.55 -20.33
C MET A 469 -37.09 -4.23 -21.69
N SER A 470 -38.08 -3.35 -21.71
CA SER A 470 -38.71 -2.87 -22.94
C SER A 470 -38.88 -1.36 -22.90
N VAL A 471 -38.70 -0.71 -24.04
CA VAL A 471 -38.94 0.71 -24.25
C VAL A 471 -39.89 0.89 -25.43
N ILE A 472 -40.87 1.77 -25.27
CA ILE A 472 -41.83 2.14 -26.29
C ILE A 472 -41.48 3.55 -26.77
N CYS A 473 -41.31 3.70 -28.08
CA CYS A 473 -41.00 4.98 -28.69
C CYS A 473 -41.75 5.16 -30.05
N THR A 474 -41.87 6.41 -30.48
CA THR A 474 -42.34 6.71 -31.84
C THR A 474 -41.15 6.73 -32.79
N ALA A 475 -41.24 6.02 -33.90
CA ALA A 475 -40.29 6.05 -35.00
C ALA A 475 -41.01 5.98 -36.34
N ASP A 476 -40.70 6.89 -37.25
CA ASP A 476 -41.30 6.97 -38.61
C ASP A 476 -42.85 6.95 -38.61
N GLY A 477 -43.46 7.60 -37.61
CA GLY A 477 -44.92 7.69 -37.48
C GLY A 477 -45.58 6.41 -36.94
N LYS A 478 -44.82 5.43 -36.49
CA LYS A 478 -45.26 4.17 -35.87
C LYS A 478 -44.84 4.10 -34.41
N THR A 479 -45.66 3.45 -33.60
CA THR A 479 -45.30 3.13 -32.20
C THR A 479 -44.61 1.76 -32.16
N LEU A 480 -43.34 1.75 -31.72
CA LEU A 480 -42.53 0.55 -31.66
C LEU A 480 -42.13 0.22 -30.22
N MET A 481 -42.26 -1.05 -29.84
CA MET A 481 -41.70 -1.60 -28.62
C MET A 481 -40.38 -2.27 -28.95
N HIS A 482 -39.32 -1.85 -28.30
CA HIS A 482 -37.99 -2.43 -28.36
C HIS A 482 -37.68 -3.18 -27.05
N THR A 483 -37.32 -4.46 -27.16
CA THR A 483 -37.06 -5.34 -25.99
C THR A 483 -35.65 -5.90 -26.04
N LYS A 484 -34.97 -5.89 -24.90
CA LYS A 484 -33.69 -6.59 -24.70
C LYS A 484 -33.74 -7.43 -23.43
N GLY A 485 -33.01 -8.56 -23.40
CA GLY A 485 -32.96 -9.39 -22.21
C GLY A 485 -32.23 -10.72 -22.38
N ALA A 486 -32.38 -11.59 -21.38
CA ALA A 486 -31.85 -12.96 -21.42
C ALA A 486 -32.50 -13.73 -22.57
N VAL A 487 -31.69 -14.51 -23.29
CA VAL A 487 -32.07 -15.17 -24.54
C VAL A 487 -33.36 -15.98 -24.41
N GLU A 488 -33.45 -16.83 -23.39
CA GLU A 488 -34.59 -17.68 -23.10
C GLU A 488 -35.85 -16.86 -22.83
N LYS A 489 -35.71 -15.78 -22.04
CA LYS A 489 -36.81 -14.90 -21.62
C LYS A 489 -37.37 -14.03 -22.74
N VAL A 490 -36.52 -13.64 -23.68
CA VAL A 490 -36.96 -12.92 -24.88
C VAL A 490 -37.62 -13.89 -25.85
N LEU A 491 -37.05 -15.06 -26.12
CA LEU A 491 -37.60 -16.11 -26.98
C LEU A 491 -39.00 -16.56 -26.55
N ASP A 492 -39.25 -16.73 -25.23
CA ASP A 492 -40.56 -17.11 -24.67
C ASP A 492 -41.71 -16.16 -25.11
N ASN A 493 -41.37 -14.92 -25.48
CA ASN A 493 -42.32 -13.87 -25.86
C ASN A 493 -42.38 -13.60 -27.39
N CYS A 494 -41.54 -14.29 -28.18
CA CYS A 494 -41.42 -14.11 -29.61
C CYS A 494 -42.31 -15.14 -30.34
N THR A 495 -43.02 -14.69 -31.40
CA THR A 495 -43.78 -15.53 -32.30
C THR A 495 -43.20 -15.51 -33.71
N HIS A 496 -42.40 -14.50 -34.01
CA HIS A 496 -41.78 -14.26 -35.31
C HIS A 496 -40.29 -14.00 -35.16
N ILE A 497 -39.57 -14.12 -36.26
CA ILE A 497 -38.13 -13.84 -36.36
C ILE A 497 -37.87 -13.02 -37.62
N TYR A 498 -36.93 -12.07 -37.55
CA TYR A 498 -36.49 -11.33 -38.73
C TYR A 498 -35.37 -12.09 -39.41
N LYS A 499 -35.65 -12.66 -40.63
CA LYS A 499 -34.68 -13.38 -41.45
C LYS A 499 -34.91 -13.15 -42.94
N ASP A 500 -33.86 -13.25 -43.74
CA ASP A 500 -33.86 -13.12 -45.20
C ASP A 500 -34.51 -11.81 -45.70
N GLY A 501 -34.35 -10.69 -44.94
CA GLY A 501 -34.88 -9.39 -45.28
C GLY A 501 -36.36 -9.19 -44.94
N GLY A 502 -37.01 -10.10 -44.19
CA GLY A 502 -38.40 -10.01 -43.80
C GLY A 502 -38.75 -10.68 -42.48
N VAL A 503 -40.00 -10.49 -42.05
CA VAL A 503 -40.55 -11.12 -40.85
C VAL A 503 -41.12 -12.51 -41.22
N ALA A 504 -40.62 -13.56 -40.61
CA ALA A 504 -41.07 -14.94 -40.76
C ALA A 504 -41.57 -15.50 -39.42
N ARG A 505 -42.34 -16.59 -39.44
CA ARG A 505 -42.77 -17.29 -38.23
C ARG A 505 -41.53 -17.95 -37.55
N LEU A 506 -41.41 -17.81 -36.26
CA LEU A 506 -40.33 -18.45 -35.47
C LEU A 506 -40.58 -19.97 -35.42
N THR A 507 -39.60 -20.76 -35.90
CA THR A 507 -39.66 -22.22 -35.91
C THR A 507 -38.86 -22.82 -34.76
N GLN A 508 -39.13 -24.12 -34.47
CA GLN A 508 -38.34 -24.83 -33.45
C GLN A 508 -36.87 -24.99 -33.85
N GLU A 509 -36.58 -25.05 -35.16
CA GLU A 509 -35.20 -25.11 -35.67
C GLU A 509 -34.46 -23.80 -35.42
N ASP A 510 -35.11 -22.64 -35.66
CA ASP A 510 -34.57 -21.32 -35.34
C ASP A 510 -34.23 -21.21 -33.81
N ILE A 511 -35.18 -21.64 -32.96
CA ILE A 511 -34.99 -21.64 -31.51
C ILE A 511 -33.77 -22.49 -31.11
N ASN A 512 -33.67 -23.72 -31.65
CA ASN A 512 -32.55 -24.61 -31.35
C ASN A 512 -31.21 -24.02 -31.81
N GLN A 513 -31.17 -23.37 -32.98
CA GLN A 513 -29.96 -22.70 -33.47
C GLN A 513 -29.57 -21.52 -32.58
N ILE A 514 -30.51 -20.67 -32.19
CA ILE A 514 -30.28 -19.52 -31.32
C ILE A 514 -29.72 -19.98 -29.96
N LEU A 515 -30.33 -21.01 -29.34
CA LEU A 515 -29.86 -21.57 -28.07
C LEU A 515 -28.48 -22.21 -28.19
N ALA A 516 -28.17 -22.89 -29.31
CA ALA A 516 -26.84 -23.44 -29.56
C ALA A 516 -25.78 -22.34 -29.65
N VAL A 517 -26.07 -21.22 -30.32
CA VAL A 517 -25.17 -20.08 -30.39
C VAL A 517 -25.05 -19.36 -29.04
N ASN A 518 -26.16 -19.23 -28.31
CA ASN A 518 -26.11 -18.71 -26.93
C ASN A 518 -25.16 -19.55 -26.05
N HIS A 519 -25.24 -20.89 -26.13
CA HIS A 519 -24.32 -21.79 -25.43
C HIS A 519 -22.87 -21.63 -25.89
N LEU A 520 -22.63 -21.47 -27.19
CA LEU A 520 -21.29 -21.25 -27.75
C LEU A 520 -20.70 -19.94 -27.20
N PHE A 521 -21.45 -18.84 -27.28
CA PHE A 521 -21.01 -17.54 -26.76
C PHE A 521 -20.78 -17.57 -25.26
N ALA A 522 -21.64 -18.22 -24.49
CA ALA A 522 -21.46 -18.41 -23.07
C ALA A 522 -20.19 -19.22 -22.74
N SER A 523 -19.86 -20.25 -23.56
CA SER A 523 -18.61 -21.01 -23.40
C SER A 523 -17.35 -20.20 -23.68
N GLU A 524 -17.47 -19.11 -24.46
CA GLU A 524 -16.42 -18.10 -24.70
C GLU A 524 -16.47 -16.95 -23.67
N ALA A 525 -17.21 -17.13 -22.57
CA ALA A 525 -17.42 -16.14 -21.50
C ALA A 525 -18.12 -14.84 -21.94
N LEU A 526 -18.83 -14.85 -23.05
CA LEU A 526 -19.61 -13.71 -23.46
C LEU A 526 -20.94 -13.66 -22.68
N ARG A 527 -21.27 -12.48 -22.17
CA ARG A 527 -22.64 -12.17 -21.71
C ARG A 527 -23.51 -11.94 -22.94
N VAL A 528 -24.52 -12.78 -23.12
CA VAL A 528 -25.36 -12.73 -24.32
C VAL A 528 -26.67 -12.01 -24.00
N LEU A 529 -27.03 -11.04 -24.84
CA LEU A 529 -28.32 -10.39 -24.84
C LEU A 529 -29.05 -10.69 -26.18
N ALA A 530 -30.31 -11.02 -26.03
CA ALA A 530 -31.27 -11.12 -27.16
C ALA A 530 -32.03 -9.82 -27.32
N PHE A 531 -32.42 -9.54 -28.55
CA PHE A 531 -33.17 -8.35 -28.95
C PHE A 531 -34.39 -8.75 -29.71
N ALA A 532 -35.50 -8.03 -29.47
CA ALA A 532 -36.75 -8.20 -30.20
C ALA A 532 -37.47 -6.85 -30.35
N ARG A 533 -38.35 -6.74 -31.33
CA ARG A 533 -39.21 -5.57 -31.53
C ARG A 533 -40.64 -5.96 -31.89
N LYS A 534 -41.57 -5.03 -31.73
CA LYS A 534 -42.96 -5.17 -32.12
C LYS A 534 -43.52 -3.81 -32.50
N GLU A 535 -44.29 -3.73 -33.59
CA GLU A 535 -45.13 -2.59 -33.91
C GLU A 535 -46.40 -2.69 -33.06
N LEU A 536 -46.73 -1.64 -32.31
CA LEU A 536 -47.91 -1.60 -31.46
C LEU A 536 -49.06 -0.92 -32.19
N GLU A 537 -50.22 -1.57 -32.11
CA GLU A 537 -51.49 -0.95 -32.42
C GLU A 537 -52.07 -0.34 -31.15
N ASP A 538 -53.12 0.48 -31.24
CA ASP A 538 -53.78 1.08 -30.07
C ASP A 538 -54.25 -0.01 -29.08
N GLY A 539 -53.65 -0.06 -27.89
CA GLY A 539 -53.95 -1.07 -26.87
C GLY A 539 -52.94 -1.16 -25.75
N PRO A 540 -53.08 -2.13 -24.81
CA PRO A 540 -52.14 -2.31 -23.72
C PRO A 540 -50.77 -2.74 -24.24
N HIS A 541 -49.70 -2.20 -23.62
CA HIS A 541 -48.31 -2.46 -23.98
C HIS A 541 -47.84 -3.83 -23.46
N GLU A 542 -48.28 -4.93 -24.12
CA GLU A 542 -47.91 -6.29 -23.72
C GLU A 542 -46.62 -6.76 -24.43
N GLU A 543 -45.67 -7.31 -23.66
CA GLU A 543 -44.46 -7.95 -24.16
C GLU A 543 -44.69 -9.34 -24.73
N ARG A 544 -45.66 -9.49 -25.65
CA ARG A 544 -46.00 -10.76 -26.33
C ARG A 544 -46.13 -10.56 -27.84
N GLY A 545 -45.84 -11.63 -28.59
CA GLY A 545 -45.93 -11.59 -30.05
C GLY A 545 -44.79 -10.80 -30.68
N LEU A 546 -43.61 -10.74 -30.02
CA LEU A 546 -42.44 -10.01 -30.48
C LEU A 546 -41.81 -10.68 -31.72
N VAL A 547 -41.12 -9.90 -32.53
CA VAL A 547 -40.25 -10.34 -33.64
C VAL A 547 -38.81 -10.40 -33.13
N PHE A 548 -38.23 -11.57 -33.10
CA PHE A 548 -36.85 -11.80 -32.65
C PHE A 548 -35.85 -11.22 -33.65
N LEU A 549 -34.83 -10.46 -33.17
CA LEU A 549 -33.87 -9.73 -34.00
C LEU A 549 -32.44 -10.25 -33.94
N TRP A 550 -32.12 -11.22 -33.07
CA TRP A 550 -30.83 -11.87 -32.91
C TRP A 550 -30.09 -11.52 -31.63
N LEU A 551 -28.73 -11.79 -31.54
CA LEU A 551 -27.94 -11.79 -30.32
C LEU A 551 -26.74 -10.84 -30.39
N GLN A 552 -26.41 -10.21 -29.27
CA GLN A 552 -25.11 -9.58 -29.04
C GLN A 552 -24.42 -10.24 -27.87
N GLY A 553 -23.16 -10.66 -28.08
CA GLY A 553 -22.28 -11.21 -27.07
C GLY A 553 -21.23 -10.19 -26.66
N MET A 554 -21.10 -9.92 -25.37
CA MET A 554 -20.22 -8.92 -24.82
C MET A 554 -19.40 -9.46 -23.65
N ILE A 555 -18.22 -8.91 -23.42
CA ILE A 555 -17.32 -9.28 -22.33
C ILE A 555 -16.64 -8.03 -21.76
N ASP A 556 -16.27 -8.10 -20.50
CA ASP A 556 -15.33 -7.17 -19.87
C ASP A 556 -13.90 -7.70 -20.13
N PRO A 557 -13.13 -7.09 -21.06
CA PRO A 557 -11.87 -7.66 -21.52
C PRO A 557 -10.75 -7.50 -20.48
N PRO A 558 -9.77 -8.43 -20.41
CA PRO A 558 -8.58 -8.23 -19.63
C PRO A 558 -7.80 -6.99 -20.07
N ARG A 559 -7.17 -6.31 -19.10
CA ARG A 559 -6.23 -5.22 -19.39
C ARG A 559 -5.02 -5.77 -20.16
N PRO A 560 -4.50 -5.09 -21.18
CA PRO A 560 -3.41 -5.60 -22.04
C PRO A 560 -2.14 -5.98 -21.28
N GLU A 561 -1.80 -5.21 -20.25
CA GLU A 561 -0.58 -5.36 -19.45
C GLU A 561 -0.64 -6.48 -18.39
N VAL A 562 -1.84 -7.00 -18.07
CA VAL A 562 -2.03 -8.00 -17.00
C VAL A 562 -1.32 -9.30 -17.31
N ARG A 563 -1.30 -9.74 -18.56
CA ARG A 563 -0.60 -10.97 -18.97
C ARG A 563 0.90 -10.91 -18.71
N GLU A 564 1.54 -9.78 -19.06
CA GLU A 564 2.97 -9.56 -18.78
C GLU A 564 3.24 -9.45 -17.28
N ALA A 565 2.38 -8.72 -16.54
CA ALA A 565 2.48 -8.58 -15.10
C ALA A 565 2.32 -9.95 -14.39
N TYR A 566 1.40 -10.80 -14.84
CA TYR A 566 1.25 -12.17 -14.34
C TYR A 566 2.52 -13.01 -14.58
N GLN A 567 3.13 -12.92 -15.78
CA GLN A 567 4.38 -13.63 -16.06
C GLN A 567 5.50 -13.18 -15.12
N LYS A 568 5.63 -11.89 -14.85
CA LYS A 568 6.60 -11.36 -13.86
C LYS A 568 6.32 -11.92 -12.46
N CYS A 569 5.06 -12.03 -12.05
CA CYS A 569 4.69 -12.67 -10.78
C CYS A 569 5.14 -14.13 -10.73
N ARG A 570 4.92 -14.89 -11.79
CA ARG A 570 5.31 -16.30 -11.90
C ARG A 570 6.83 -16.48 -11.82
N GLU A 571 7.60 -15.66 -12.54
CA GLU A 571 9.07 -15.64 -12.46
C GLU A 571 9.55 -15.27 -11.05
N ALA A 572 8.87 -14.32 -10.40
CA ALA A 572 9.16 -13.87 -9.04
C ALA A 572 8.74 -14.87 -7.95
N GLY A 573 8.13 -16.01 -8.32
CA GLY A 573 7.63 -17.01 -7.37
C GLY A 573 6.42 -16.54 -6.56
N LEU A 574 5.70 -15.52 -7.03
CA LEU A 574 4.46 -15.04 -6.43
C LEU A 574 3.29 -15.89 -6.91
N ARG A 575 2.44 -16.29 -5.99
CA ARG A 575 1.18 -16.93 -6.31
C ARG A 575 0.12 -15.90 -6.61
N VAL A 576 -0.45 -15.90 -7.81
CA VAL A 576 -1.62 -15.09 -8.15
C VAL A 576 -2.85 -15.97 -8.13
N VAL A 577 -3.89 -15.49 -7.47
CA VAL A 577 -5.19 -16.16 -7.31
C VAL A 577 -6.29 -15.18 -7.69
N MET A 578 -7.07 -15.54 -8.68
CA MET A 578 -8.23 -14.74 -9.12
C MET A 578 -9.46 -15.14 -8.29
N ILE A 579 -10.18 -14.15 -7.79
CA ILE A 579 -11.39 -14.31 -6.98
C ILE A 579 -12.50 -13.47 -7.61
N THR A 580 -13.66 -14.07 -7.93
CA THR A 580 -14.75 -13.34 -8.59
C THR A 580 -16.14 -13.86 -8.21
N GLY A 581 -17.12 -12.98 -8.21
CA GLY A 581 -18.55 -13.35 -8.13
C GLY A 581 -19.12 -13.94 -9.42
N ASP A 582 -18.38 -13.86 -10.54
CA ASP A 582 -18.80 -14.32 -11.85
C ASP A 582 -19.05 -15.81 -11.94
N HIS A 583 -19.77 -16.22 -13.01
CA HIS A 583 -19.98 -17.61 -13.36
C HIS A 583 -18.64 -18.33 -13.61
N LYS A 584 -18.62 -19.65 -13.33
CA LYS A 584 -17.46 -20.52 -13.49
C LYS A 584 -16.80 -20.40 -14.87
N ASP A 585 -17.60 -20.43 -15.91
CA ASP A 585 -17.11 -20.43 -17.31
C ASP A 585 -16.51 -19.07 -17.70
N THR A 586 -17.15 -17.97 -17.29
CA THR A 586 -16.63 -16.60 -17.49
C THR A 586 -15.28 -16.42 -16.77
N ALA A 587 -15.21 -16.87 -15.52
CA ALA A 587 -13.97 -16.81 -14.73
C ALA A 587 -12.85 -17.65 -15.37
N ALA A 588 -13.20 -18.85 -15.87
CA ALA A 588 -12.25 -19.76 -16.51
C ALA A 588 -11.71 -19.17 -17.83
N ALA A 589 -12.55 -18.53 -18.65
CA ALA A 589 -12.13 -17.96 -19.93
C ALA A 589 -11.20 -16.77 -19.74
N VAL A 590 -11.54 -15.81 -18.86
CA VAL A 590 -10.67 -14.67 -18.52
C VAL A 590 -9.35 -15.16 -17.94
N ALA A 591 -9.38 -16.13 -17.01
CA ALA A 591 -8.17 -16.68 -16.40
C ALA A 591 -7.24 -17.42 -17.40
N LYS A 592 -7.81 -18.09 -18.41
CA LYS A 592 -7.07 -18.70 -19.52
C LYS A 592 -6.42 -17.65 -20.41
N GLU A 593 -7.15 -16.60 -20.78
CA GLU A 593 -6.65 -15.50 -21.62
C GLU A 593 -5.45 -14.80 -20.96
N ILE A 594 -5.50 -14.59 -19.65
CA ILE A 594 -4.39 -14.02 -18.87
C ILE A 594 -3.24 -15.04 -18.66
N GLY A 595 -3.54 -16.37 -18.67
CA GLY A 595 -2.61 -17.45 -18.39
C GLY A 595 -2.59 -17.93 -16.93
N ILE A 596 -3.51 -17.43 -16.08
CA ILE A 596 -3.60 -17.80 -14.65
C ILE A 596 -4.01 -19.28 -14.48
N LEU A 597 -4.81 -19.81 -15.40
CA LEU A 597 -5.37 -21.17 -15.34
C LEU A 597 -4.55 -22.22 -16.12
N ASP A 598 -3.37 -21.86 -16.66
CA ASP A 598 -2.52 -22.79 -17.44
C ASP A 598 -2.05 -24.00 -16.61
N ASP A 599 -1.81 -23.81 -15.30
CA ASP A 599 -1.24 -24.79 -14.40
C ASP A 599 -2.02 -24.98 -13.08
N GLY A 600 -3.34 -24.71 -13.07
CA GLY A 600 -4.15 -24.78 -11.86
C GLY A 600 -5.58 -25.20 -12.05
N THR A 601 -6.33 -25.23 -10.95
CA THR A 601 -7.73 -25.61 -10.91
C THR A 601 -8.62 -24.43 -10.52
N LEU A 602 -9.93 -24.59 -10.76
CA LEU A 602 -10.96 -23.65 -10.38
C LEU A 602 -11.89 -24.29 -9.35
N LEU A 603 -12.24 -23.53 -8.30
CA LEU A 603 -13.26 -23.87 -7.31
C LEU A 603 -14.39 -22.84 -7.35
N THR A 604 -15.62 -23.33 -7.16
CA THR A 604 -16.78 -22.45 -6.92
C THR A 604 -17.01 -22.21 -5.44
N GLY A 605 -17.77 -21.15 -5.08
CA GLY A 605 -18.14 -20.89 -3.68
C GLY A 605 -18.82 -22.08 -3.00
N VAL A 606 -19.73 -22.76 -3.71
CA VAL A 606 -20.43 -23.98 -3.21
C VAL A 606 -19.44 -25.11 -2.94
N GLU A 607 -18.51 -25.36 -3.87
CA GLU A 607 -17.45 -26.37 -3.68
C GLU A 607 -16.54 -26.00 -2.50
N LEU A 608 -16.27 -24.71 -2.30
CA LEU A 608 -15.48 -24.19 -1.17
C LEU A 608 -16.18 -24.40 0.17
N ASP A 609 -17.50 -24.16 0.25
CA ASP A 609 -18.29 -24.36 1.47
C ASP A 609 -18.34 -25.83 1.89
N ALA A 610 -18.30 -26.74 0.93
CA ALA A 610 -18.31 -28.19 1.19
C ALA A 610 -16.97 -28.72 1.76
N LEU A 611 -15.88 -27.92 1.73
CA LEU A 611 -14.56 -28.33 2.24
C LEU A 611 -14.38 -27.92 3.70
N SER A 612 -13.89 -28.84 4.53
CA SER A 612 -13.33 -28.52 5.84
C SER A 612 -12.03 -27.68 5.69
N ASP A 613 -11.60 -27.00 6.74
CA ASP A 613 -10.36 -26.22 6.73
C ASP A 613 -9.13 -27.09 6.38
N GLU A 614 -9.10 -28.34 6.86
CA GLU A 614 -8.00 -29.28 6.63
C GLU A 614 -7.96 -29.76 5.17
N GLU A 615 -9.11 -30.05 4.58
CA GLU A 615 -9.25 -30.42 3.16
C GLU A 615 -8.88 -29.22 2.29
N TYR A 616 -9.35 -28.02 2.66
CA TYR A 616 -9.03 -26.80 1.91
C TYR A 616 -7.52 -26.52 1.87
N ILE A 617 -6.79 -26.65 2.99
CA ILE A 617 -5.32 -26.49 3.03
C ILE A 617 -4.61 -27.45 2.05
N ARG A 618 -5.14 -28.66 1.85
CA ARG A 618 -4.56 -29.64 0.92
C ARG A 618 -4.80 -29.25 -0.54
N VAL A 619 -5.98 -28.73 -0.85
CA VAL A 619 -6.42 -28.41 -2.21
C VAL A 619 -5.95 -27.01 -2.67
N ALA A 620 -5.92 -26.03 -1.77
CA ALA A 620 -5.59 -24.63 -2.07
C ALA A 620 -4.28 -24.44 -2.86
N PRO A 621 -3.20 -25.26 -2.69
CA PRO A 621 -2.00 -25.14 -3.52
C PRO A 621 -2.24 -25.31 -5.02
N GLU A 622 -3.27 -26.05 -5.45
CA GLU A 622 -3.60 -26.29 -6.86
C GLU A 622 -4.62 -25.26 -7.40
N VAL A 623 -5.38 -24.57 -6.52
CA VAL A 623 -6.42 -23.63 -6.93
C VAL A 623 -5.83 -22.29 -7.36
N ARG A 624 -6.23 -21.81 -8.53
CA ARG A 624 -5.84 -20.51 -9.09
C ARG A 624 -7.03 -19.56 -9.25
N VAL A 625 -8.25 -20.09 -9.30
CA VAL A 625 -9.45 -19.31 -9.56
C VAL A 625 -10.55 -19.74 -8.59
N TYR A 626 -11.20 -18.75 -7.98
CA TYR A 626 -12.42 -18.94 -7.17
C TYR A 626 -13.55 -18.17 -7.84
N ALA A 627 -14.60 -18.89 -8.26
CA ALA A 627 -15.75 -18.35 -8.99
C ALA A 627 -17.03 -18.43 -8.13
N ARG A 628 -18.00 -17.55 -8.37
CA ARG A 628 -19.26 -17.44 -7.62
C ARG A 628 -19.02 -17.35 -6.10
N VAL A 629 -18.09 -16.52 -5.68
CA VAL A 629 -17.75 -16.33 -4.27
C VAL A 629 -18.53 -15.18 -3.65
N SER A 630 -18.93 -15.37 -2.39
CA SER A 630 -19.51 -14.33 -1.54
C SER A 630 -18.41 -13.53 -0.82
N PRO A 631 -18.75 -12.40 -0.17
CA PRO A 631 -17.81 -11.65 0.67
C PRO A 631 -17.19 -12.51 1.78
N GLN A 632 -17.97 -13.42 2.39
CA GLN A 632 -17.49 -14.35 3.43
C GLN A 632 -16.43 -15.31 2.87
N HIS A 633 -16.60 -15.78 1.63
CA HIS A 633 -15.61 -16.61 0.96
C HIS A 633 -14.30 -15.85 0.74
N LYS A 634 -14.34 -14.54 0.35
CA LYS A 634 -13.12 -13.73 0.19
C LYS A 634 -12.32 -13.65 1.51
N VAL A 635 -13.01 -13.47 2.63
CA VAL A 635 -12.38 -13.50 3.97
C VAL A 635 -11.78 -14.86 4.27
N ARG A 636 -12.55 -15.96 4.08
CA ARG A 636 -12.09 -17.32 4.32
C ARG A 636 -10.86 -17.67 3.50
N ILE A 637 -10.84 -17.33 2.21
CA ILE A 637 -9.69 -17.55 1.31
C ILE A 637 -8.46 -16.81 1.86
N THR A 638 -8.61 -15.53 2.20
CA THR A 638 -7.52 -14.71 2.74
C THR A 638 -6.94 -15.29 4.02
N ASP A 639 -7.80 -15.65 4.99
CA ASP A 639 -7.38 -16.23 6.28
C ASP A 639 -6.68 -17.59 6.10
N MET A 640 -7.14 -18.41 5.17
CA MET A 640 -6.54 -19.73 4.91
C MET A 640 -5.16 -19.61 4.26
N TYR A 641 -4.96 -18.72 3.28
CA TYR A 641 -3.62 -18.47 2.74
C TYR A 641 -2.66 -17.95 3.82
N LYS A 642 -3.13 -17.11 4.75
CA LYS A 642 -2.33 -16.67 5.91
C LYS A 642 -2.00 -17.83 6.86
N LYS A 643 -2.95 -18.71 7.17
CA LYS A 643 -2.71 -19.94 7.97
C LYS A 643 -1.66 -20.85 7.31
N MET A 644 -1.63 -20.91 5.98
CA MET A 644 -0.62 -21.65 5.22
C MET A 644 0.77 -20.98 5.24
N GLY A 645 0.90 -19.81 5.85
CA GLY A 645 2.16 -19.06 5.98
C GLY A 645 2.46 -18.11 4.84
N HIS A 646 1.47 -17.83 3.97
CA HIS A 646 1.62 -16.82 2.93
C HIS A 646 1.49 -15.40 3.50
N VAL A 647 2.23 -14.47 2.90
CA VAL A 647 1.98 -13.02 3.03
C VAL A 647 1.09 -12.61 1.87
N VAL A 648 -0.16 -12.30 2.21
CA VAL A 648 -1.25 -12.11 1.25
C VAL A 648 -1.46 -10.62 0.97
N ALA A 649 -1.37 -10.23 -0.30
CA ALA A 649 -1.93 -8.98 -0.81
C ALA A 649 -3.33 -9.28 -1.35
N MET A 650 -4.36 -8.55 -0.89
CA MET A 650 -5.75 -8.70 -1.32
C MET A 650 -6.21 -7.43 -2.01
N THR A 651 -6.80 -7.54 -3.22
CA THR A 651 -7.38 -6.39 -3.93
C THR A 651 -8.90 -6.39 -3.83
N GLY A 652 -9.49 -5.20 -3.92
CA GLY A 652 -10.93 -5.03 -4.01
C GLY A 652 -11.32 -3.58 -4.29
N ASP A 653 -12.53 -3.38 -4.81
CA ASP A 653 -13.11 -2.09 -5.16
C ASP A 653 -14.44 -1.81 -4.43
N GLY A 654 -15.20 -2.86 -4.08
CA GLY A 654 -16.52 -2.77 -3.47
C GLY A 654 -16.53 -2.85 -1.93
N ILE A 655 -17.63 -2.40 -1.32
CA ILE A 655 -17.87 -2.50 0.14
C ILE A 655 -17.70 -3.94 0.62
N ASN A 656 -18.08 -4.91 -0.22
CA ASN A 656 -18.01 -6.33 0.06
C ASN A 656 -16.58 -6.86 0.23
N ASP A 657 -15.58 -6.11 -0.23
CA ASP A 657 -14.15 -6.48 -0.16
C ASP A 657 -13.47 -5.95 1.09
N ALA A 658 -13.98 -4.88 1.68
CA ALA A 658 -13.37 -4.22 2.83
C ALA A 658 -13.01 -5.16 3.99
N PRO A 659 -13.85 -6.15 4.38
CA PRO A 659 -13.48 -7.13 5.42
C PRO A 659 -12.28 -8.00 5.04
N ALA A 660 -12.17 -8.43 3.78
CA ALA A 660 -11.05 -9.24 3.29
C ALA A 660 -9.77 -8.40 3.17
N LEU A 661 -9.86 -7.15 2.70
CA LEU A 661 -8.76 -6.18 2.66
C LEU A 661 -8.17 -5.97 4.05
N LYS A 662 -9.01 -5.69 5.05
CA LYS A 662 -8.58 -5.46 6.44
C LYS A 662 -7.97 -6.72 7.09
N ARG A 663 -8.41 -7.91 6.70
CA ARG A 663 -7.89 -9.20 7.18
C ARG A 663 -6.58 -9.61 6.52
N SER A 664 -6.29 -9.14 5.31
CA SER A 664 -5.07 -9.45 4.57
C SER A 664 -3.81 -8.89 5.28
N ASN A 665 -2.63 -9.28 4.80
CA ASN A 665 -1.38 -8.65 5.26
C ASN A 665 -1.18 -7.28 4.60
N ILE A 666 -1.75 -7.12 3.39
CA ILE A 666 -1.72 -5.88 2.60
C ILE A 666 -3.07 -5.78 1.89
N GLY A 667 -3.91 -4.85 2.34
CA GLY A 667 -5.13 -4.48 1.62
C GLY A 667 -4.79 -3.49 0.51
N VAL A 668 -5.28 -3.74 -0.70
CA VAL A 668 -5.05 -2.90 -1.89
C VAL A 668 -6.40 -2.49 -2.46
N ALA A 669 -6.70 -1.20 -2.42
CA ALA A 669 -7.95 -0.65 -2.98
C ALA A 669 -7.71 -0.02 -4.35
N MET A 670 -8.75 -0.03 -5.18
CA MET A 670 -8.80 0.74 -6.42
C MET A 670 -8.96 2.23 -6.11
N GLY A 671 -8.32 3.10 -6.87
CA GLY A 671 -8.31 4.55 -6.65
C GLY A 671 -9.43 5.25 -7.40
N ILE A 672 -9.78 4.77 -8.60
CA ILE A 672 -10.81 5.32 -9.48
C ILE A 672 -12.16 4.67 -9.14
N THR A 673 -12.27 3.35 -9.29
CA THR A 673 -13.52 2.59 -9.09
C THR A 673 -13.77 2.22 -7.63
N GLY A 674 -12.73 2.22 -6.78
CA GLY A 674 -12.83 1.82 -5.38
C GLY A 674 -13.69 2.76 -4.54
N THR A 675 -14.58 2.18 -3.72
CA THR A 675 -15.36 2.95 -2.75
C THR A 675 -14.48 3.52 -1.63
N ASP A 676 -14.91 4.58 -0.98
CA ASP A 676 -14.15 5.17 0.13
C ASP A 676 -13.94 4.19 1.29
N VAL A 677 -14.90 3.28 1.51
CA VAL A 677 -14.77 2.19 2.51
C VAL A 677 -13.60 1.28 2.20
N THR A 678 -13.45 0.86 0.95
CA THR A 678 -12.33 0.01 0.53
C THR A 678 -11.00 0.75 0.61
N LYS A 679 -10.97 2.02 0.17
CA LYS A 679 -9.78 2.88 0.31
C LYS A 679 -9.38 3.03 1.78
N GLU A 680 -10.33 3.19 2.69
CA GLU A 680 -10.05 3.32 4.12
C GLU A 680 -9.58 2.01 4.76
N ALA A 681 -10.18 0.89 4.39
CA ALA A 681 -9.79 -0.44 4.88
C ALA A 681 -8.42 -0.89 4.35
N SER A 682 -7.88 -0.24 3.30
CA SER A 682 -6.67 -0.64 2.61
C SER A 682 -5.39 -0.04 3.21
N ASP A 683 -4.26 -0.69 2.92
CA ASP A 683 -2.91 -0.21 3.23
C ASP A 683 -2.27 0.52 2.03
N MET A 684 -2.78 0.25 0.82
CA MET A 684 -2.32 0.85 -0.45
C MET A 684 -3.51 1.12 -1.36
N VAL A 685 -3.44 2.22 -2.13
CA VAL A 685 -4.42 2.59 -3.14
C VAL A 685 -3.74 2.69 -4.50
N LEU A 686 -4.33 2.09 -5.54
CA LEU A 686 -3.84 2.15 -6.92
C LEU A 686 -4.50 3.33 -7.63
N ALA A 687 -3.75 4.37 -7.96
CA ALA A 687 -4.29 5.56 -8.61
C ALA A 687 -4.81 5.31 -10.04
N ASP A 688 -4.44 4.19 -10.66
CA ASP A 688 -4.75 3.79 -12.04
C ASP A 688 -5.59 2.49 -12.14
N ASP A 689 -6.03 1.95 -11.01
CA ASP A 689 -6.78 0.68 -10.90
C ASP A 689 -6.12 -0.50 -11.63
N ASN A 690 -4.79 -0.51 -11.76
CA ASN A 690 -4.08 -1.45 -12.59
C ASN A 690 -3.34 -2.52 -11.79
N PHE A 691 -3.59 -3.80 -12.09
CA PHE A 691 -2.88 -4.93 -11.47
C PHE A 691 -1.34 -4.85 -11.66
N ALA A 692 -0.85 -4.34 -12.80
CA ALA A 692 0.59 -4.20 -13.05
C ALA A 692 1.25 -3.26 -12.03
N THR A 693 0.53 -2.29 -11.51
CA THR A 693 1.00 -1.37 -10.47
C THR A 693 1.24 -2.09 -9.14
N ILE A 694 0.46 -3.14 -8.81
CA ILE A 694 0.73 -4.00 -7.65
C ILE A 694 2.07 -4.70 -7.79
N VAL A 695 2.33 -5.27 -8.97
CA VAL A 695 3.59 -5.98 -9.27
C VAL A 695 4.77 -5.01 -9.18
N ALA A 696 4.60 -3.79 -9.71
CA ALA A 696 5.59 -2.73 -9.60
C ALA A 696 5.84 -2.30 -8.13
N ALA A 697 4.79 -2.22 -7.31
CA ALA A 697 4.91 -1.91 -5.89
C ALA A 697 5.64 -3.02 -5.11
N ILE A 698 5.41 -4.30 -5.45
CA ILE A 698 6.15 -5.43 -4.87
C ILE A 698 7.64 -5.38 -5.26
N GLU A 699 7.94 -5.05 -6.53
CA GLU A 699 9.32 -4.84 -7.00
C GLU A 699 10.03 -3.74 -6.21
N GLU A 700 9.38 -2.58 -6.05
CA GLU A 700 9.89 -1.47 -5.24
C GLU A 700 10.07 -1.88 -3.76
N GLY A 701 9.10 -2.57 -3.17
CA GLY A 701 9.19 -3.06 -1.79
C GLY A 701 10.36 -4.04 -1.57
N ARG A 702 10.62 -4.94 -2.52
CA ARG A 702 11.80 -5.84 -2.52
C ARG A 702 13.09 -5.04 -2.60
N GLY A 703 13.14 -4.05 -3.50
CA GLY A 703 14.31 -3.18 -3.69
C GLY A 703 14.63 -2.34 -2.46
N ILE A 704 13.63 -1.71 -1.85
CA ILE A 704 13.77 -0.94 -0.61
C ILE A 704 14.33 -1.83 0.50
N TYR A 705 13.78 -3.03 0.67
CA TYR A 705 14.25 -3.96 1.69
C TYR A 705 15.71 -4.43 1.46
N GLU A 706 16.10 -4.72 0.20
CA GLU A 706 17.48 -5.04 -0.11
C GLU A 706 18.43 -3.88 0.19
N ASN A 707 18.05 -2.66 -0.15
CA ASN A 707 18.86 -1.48 0.15
C ASN A 707 19.00 -1.25 1.66
N ILE A 708 17.92 -1.46 2.43
CA ILE A 708 17.98 -1.43 3.89
C ILE A 708 19.00 -2.46 4.42
N ARG A 709 19.00 -3.67 3.90
CA ARG A 709 20.00 -4.69 4.28
C ARG A 709 21.44 -4.25 3.97
N LYS A 710 21.65 -3.63 2.79
CA LYS A 710 22.98 -3.17 2.35
C LYS A 710 23.58 -2.19 3.33
N PHE A 711 22.86 -1.11 3.67
CA PHE A 711 23.40 -0.12 4.59
C PHE A 711 23.44 -0.59 6.06
N VAL A 712 22.47 -1.44 6.49
CA VAL A 712 22.52 -2.06 7.82
C VAL A 712 23.78 -2.91 7.98
N TYR A 713 24.12 -3.71 6.97
CA TYR A 713 25.32 -4.54 7.03
C TYR A 713 26.60 -3.71 6.94
N TYR A 714 26.60 -2.65 6.13
CA TYR A 714 27.70 -1.69 6.05
C TYR A 714 27.97 -1.08 7.44
N LEU A 715 26.99 -0.44 8.06
CA LEU A 715 27.15 0.20 9.37
C LEU A 715 27.54 -0.78 10.48
N LEU A 716 26.91 -1.97 10.51
CA LEU A 716 27.28 -2.99 11.51
C LEU A 716 28.71 -3.52 11.31
N SER A 717 29.19 -3.67 10.06
CA SER A 717 30.55 -4.11 9.82
C SER A 717 31.58 -3.08 10.26
N SER A 718 31.30 -1.79 10.08
CA SER A 718 32.10 -0.67 10.57
C SER A 718 32.19 -0.70 12.10
N ASN A 719 31.05 -0.71 12.78
CA ASN A 719 31.02 -0.76 14.24
C ASN A 719 31.74 -2.02 14.81
N PHE A 720 31.59 -3.18 14.17
CA PHE A 720 32.35 -4.38 14.60
C PHE A 720 33.85 -4.19 14.41
N ALA A 721 34.29 -3.55 13.33
CA ALA A 721 35.70 -3.27 13.11
C ALA A 721 36.27 -2.33 14.16
N GLU A 722 35.56 -1.26 14.49
CA GLU A 722 35.95 -0.31 15.57
C GLU A 722 36.08 -1.00 16.91
N VAL A 723 35.04 -1.76 17.33
CA VAL A 723 35.03 -2.48 18.60
C VAL A 723 36.17 -3.50 18.68
N ILE A 724 36.39 -4.29 17.60
CA ILE A 724 37.47 -5.29 17.57
C ILE A 724 38.82 -4.59 17.60
N THR A 725 39.02 -3.48 16.92
CA THR A 725 40.28 -2.71 16.92
C THR A 725 40.63 -2.22 18.30
N ILE A 726 39.69 -1.56 18.99
CA ILE A 726 39.94 -1.03 20.35
C ILE A 726 40.17 -2.16 21.35
N PHE A 727 39.36 -3.20 21.31
CA PHE A 727 39.45 -4.35 22.20
C PHE A 727 40.77 -5.11 22.00
N ALA A 728 41.18 -5.34 20.74
CA ALA A 728 42.46 -6.02 20.45
C ALA A 728 43.66 -5.17 20.83
N ALA A 729 43.65 -3.85 20.60
CA ALA A 729 44.72 -2.95 21.05
C ALA A 729 44.92 -3.03 22.57
N MET A 730 43.82 -3.03 23.32
CA MET A 730 43.87 -3.18 24.77
C MET A 730 44.47 -4.53 25.21
N LEU A 731 44.06 -5.65 24.57
CA LEU A 731 44.60 -6.97 24.86
C LEU A 731 46.10 -7.07 24.58
N LEU A 732 46.56 -6.40 23.51
CA LEU A 732 47.95 -6.35 23.08
C LEU A 732 48.77 -5.32 23.83
N ASN A 733 48.16 -4.62 24.78
CA ASN A 733 48.78 -3.55 25.57
C ASN A 733 49.36 -2.41 24.69
N MET A 734 48.66 -2.10 23.57
CA MET A 734 49.02 -0.99 22.68
C MET A 734 48.31 0.30 23.15
N PRO A 735 48.88 1.48 22.85
CA PRO A 735 48.13 2.74 23.00
C PRO A 735 46.82 2.73 22.19
N LEU A 736 45.83 3.56 22.59
CA LEU A 736 44.56 3.65 21.89
C LEU A 736 44.76 4.09 20.41
N PRO A 737 44.43 3.25 19.45
CA PRO A 737 44.60 3.58 18.05
C PRO A 737 43.56 4.59 17.54
N LEU A 738 42.38 4.65 18.21
CA LEU A 738 41.27 5.56 17.86
C LEU A 738 40.70 6.19 19.12
N LEU A 739 40.56 7.51 19.13
CA LEU A 739 39.99 8.27 20.26
C LEU A 739 38.47 8.40 20.10
N PRO A 740 37.71 8.64 21.19
CA PRO A 740 36.26 8.81 21.15
C PRO A 740 35.77 9.86 20.13
N VAL A 741 36.48 10.99 20.05
CA VAL A 741 36.20 12.08 19.11
C VAL A 741 36.34 11.66 17.65
N GLN A 742 37.32 10.81 17.32
CA GLN A 742 37.58 10.27 15.98
C GLN A 742 36.49 9.26 15.60
N LEU A 743 36.07 8.40 16.53
CA LEU A 743 35.00 7.43 16.34
C LEU A 743 33.64 8.13 16.06
N LEU A 744 33.35 9.17 16.85
CA LEU A 744 32.15 9.98 16.60
C LEU A 744 32.15 10.63 15.20
N TRP A 745 33.30 11.12 14.76
CA TRP A 745 33.47 11.65 13.41
C TRP A 745 33.24 10.59 12.34
N ILE A 746 33.79 9.40 12.51
CA ILE A 746 33.59 8.28 11.59
C ILE A 746 32.11 7.96 11.50
N ASN A 747 31.48 7.60 12.59
CA ASN A 747 30.11 7.10 12.65
C ASN A 747 29.06 8.12 12.20
N LEU A 748 29.23 9.40 12.52
CA LEU A 748 28.25 10.43 12.25
C LEU A 748 28.44 11.07 10.88
N VAL A 749 29.67 11.49 10.55
CA VAL A 749 29.94 12.31 9.38
C VAL A 749 30.33 11.45 8.18
N THR A 750 31.27 10.54 8.36
CA THR A 750 31.84 9.83 7.21
C THR A 750 31.06 8.58 6.83
N ASP A 751 30.35 7.92 7.73
CA ASP A 751 29.55 6.73 7.46
C ASP A 751 28.08 7.02 7.14
N GLY A 752 27.52 8.07 7.72
CA GLY A 752 26.13 8.45 7.52
C GLY A 752 25.79 8.76 6.05
N LEU A 753 26.66 9.48 5.33
CA LEU A 753 26.44 9.85 3.92
C LEU A 753 26.47 8.64 2.97
N PRO A 754 27.47 7.73 3.02
CA PRO A 754 27.45 6.49 2.23
C PRO A 754 26.30 5.58 2.59
N ALA A 755 25.90 5.46 3.86
CA ALA A 755 24.75 4.68 4.28
C ALA A 755 23.45 5.19 3.64
N LEU A 756 23.22 6.52 3.61
CA LEU A 756 22.09 7.13 2.92
C LEU A 756 22.13 6.84 1.41
N ALA A 757 23.30 6.91 0.81
CA ALA A 757 23.49 6.63 -0.61
C ALA A 757 23.22 5.16 -0.98
N LEU A 758 23.58 4.21 -0.09
CA LEU A 758 23.21 2.79 -0.21
C LEU A 758 21.70 2.57 -0.06
N GLY A 759 21.02 3.39 0.72
CA GLY A 759 19.55 3.37 0.87
C GLY A 759 18.80 3.62 -0.45
N VAL A 760 19.44 4.28 -1.42
CA VAL A 760 18.88 4.58 -2.76
C VAL A 760 19.62 3.88 -3.90
N GLU A 761 20.38 2.84 -3.59
CA GLU A 761 21.08 2.02 -4.60
C GLU A 761 20.10 1.54 -5.68
N PRO A 762 20.45 1.62 -6.98
CA PRO A 762 19.66 1.03 -8.05
C PRO A 762 19.43 -0.46 -7.83
N TYR A 763 18.21 -0.94 -8.08
CA TYR A 763 17.87 -2.34 -7.86
C TYR A 763 18.56 -3.26 -8.86
N GLU A 764 18.89 -4.46 -8.40
CA GLU A 764 19.41 -5.50 -9.28
C GLU A 764 18.32 -5.93 -10.27
N LYS A 765 18.63 -6.00 -11.58
CA LYS A 765 17.69 -6.39 -12.66
C LYS A 765 17.01 -7.74 -12.43
N GLU A 766 17.58 -8.60 -11.58
CA GLU A 766 17.05 -9.94 -11.29
C GLU A 766 16.21 -10.02 -10.02
N ILE A 767 15.82 -8.88 -9.41
CA ILE A 767 15.10 -8.87 -8.15
C ILE A 767 13.74 -9.60 -8.25
N MET A 768 13.08 -9.50 -9.41
CA MET A 768 11.81 -10.19 -9.71
C MET A 768 11.99 -11.60 -10.30
N LYS A 769 13.23 -12.11 -10.40
CA LYS A 769 13.52 -13.51 -10.76
C LYS A 769 13.83 -14.38 -9.54
N ARG A 770 13.86 -13.78 -8.36
CA ARG A 770 14.12 -14.47 -7.09
C ARG A 770 12.80 -14.81 -6.40
N PRO A 771 12.68 -16.00 -5.74
CA PRO A 771 11.51 -16.33 -4.95
C PRO A 771 11.33 -15.32 -3.79
N PRO A 772 10.10 -15.15 -3.27
CA PRO A 772 9.85 -14.31 -2.13
C PRO A 772 10.66 -14.74 -0.91
N ARG A 773 11.07 -13.78 -0.11
CA ARG A 773 11.77 -14.02 1.16
C ARG A 773 10.84 -14.70 2.17
N ASN A 774 11.41 -15.54 3.03
CA ASN A 774 10.68 -16.06 4.17
C ASN A 774 10.36 -14.91 5.16
N PRO A 775 9.08 -14.63 5.45
CA PRO A 775 8.68 -13.52 6.33
C PRO A 775 9.19 -13.63 7.77
N ARG A 776 9.49 -14.86 8.20
CA ARG A 776 10.04 -15.14 9.55
C ARG A 776 11.54 -14.89 9.65
N GLU A 777 12.23 -14.78 8.52
CA GLU A 777 13.67 -14.55 8.47
C GLU A 777 13.98 -13.11 8.87
N GLY A 778 14.85 -12.93 9.88
CA GLY A 778 15.33 -11.61 10.30
C GLY A 778 16.23 -10.95 9.25
N ILE A 779 16.49 -9.64 9.43
CA ILE A 779 17.46 -8.92 8.59
C ILE A 779 18.84 -9.56 8.75
N ILE A 780 19.20 -9.92 9.97
CA ILE A 780 20.49 -10.51 10.32
C ILE A 780 20.32 -12.01 10.49
N THR A 781 20.93 -12.77 9.57
CA THR A 781 21.03 -14.23 9.63
C THR A 781 22.35 -14.67 10.24
N LYS A 782 22.43 -15.92 10.74
CA LYS A 782 23.68 -16.47 11.31
C LYS A 782 24.87 -16.37 10.33
N GLY A 783 24.64 -16.63 9.06
CA GLY A 783 25.70 -16.52 8.04
C GLY A 783 26.20 -15.09 7.83
N ILE A 784 25.27 -14.11 7.91
CA ILE A 784 25.63 -12.68 7.82
C ILE A 784 26.43 -12.22 9.03
N ILE A 785 26.09 -12.65 10.25
CA ILE A 785 26.88 -12.30 11.44
C ILE A 785 28.33 -12.75 11.27
N VAL A 786 28.54 -13.99 10.82
CA VAL A 786 29.90 -14.52 10.57
C VAL A 786 30.64 -13.68 9.52
N TYR A 787 29.94 -13.26 8.45
CA TYR A 787 30.53 -12.38 7.44
C TYR A 787 30.89 -11.00 8.00
N LEU A 788 30.00 -10.34 8.75
CA LEU A 788 30.22 -9.02 9.31
C LEU A 788 31.39 -9.03 10.30
N VAL A 789 31.45 -10.06 11.16
CA VAL A 789 32.54 -10.24 12.13
C VAL A 789 33.87 -10.50 11.39
N ALA A 790 33.87 -11.31 10.32
CA ALA A 790 35.07 -11.56 9.51
C ALA A 790 35.58 -10.28 8.84
N VAL A 791 34.68 -9.44 8.30
CA VAL A 791 35.03 -8.12 7.74
C VAL A 791 35.62 -7.24 8.83
N GLY A 792 35.00 -7.18 10.00
CA GLY A 792 35.51 -6.43 11.17
C GLY A 792 36.92 -6.87 11.57
N PHE A 793 37.20 -8.18 11.60
CA PHE A 793 38.53 -8.68 11.91
C PHE A 793 39.58 -8.29 10.85
N VAL A 794 39.24 -8.32 9.57
CA VAL A 794 40.18 -7.92 8.49
C VAL A 794 40.50 -6.45 8.59
N VAL A 795 39.52 -5.59 8.82
CA VAL A 795 39.73 -4.14 9.00
C VAL A 795 40.55 -3.86 10.24
N ALA A 796 40.20 -4.49 11.38
CA ALA A 796 40.93 -4.32 12.66
C ALA A 796 42.40 -4.77 12.55
N ALA A 797 42.66 -5.90 11.92
CA ALA A 797 44.01 -6.39 11.69
C ALA A 797 44.85 -5.42 10.83
N ALA A 798 44.26 -4.88 9.74
CA ALA A 798 44.94 -3.89 8.90
C ALA A 798 45.20 -2.58 9.66
N THR A 799 44.23 -2.09 10.43
CA THR A 799 44.37 -0.86 11.28
C THR A 799 45.46 -1.04 12.30
N LEU A 800 45.47 -2.15 13.04
CA LEU A 800 46.46 -2.42 14.08
C LEU A 800 47.85 -2.64 13.50
N SER A 801 47.95 -3.21 12.28
CA SER A 801 49.24 -3.35 11.59
C SER A 801 49.80 -1.98 11.21
N LEU A 802 48.99 -1.10 10.58
CA LEU A 802 49.42 0.26 10.26
C LEU A 802 49.80 1.06 11.52
N PHE A 803 49.03 0.91 12.61
CA PHE A 803 49.31 1.55 13.88
C PHE A 803 50.61 1.04 14.54
N TYR A 804 50.92 -0.25 14.45
CA TYR A 804 52.09 -0.88 15.06
C TYR A 804 53.41 -0.48 14.35
N PHE A 805 53.37 -0.38 13.03
CA PHE A 805 54.55 -0.03 12.22
C PHE A 805 54.82 1.49 12.16
N GLY A 806 53.92 2.33 12.68
CA GLY A 806 54.13 3.79 12.77
C GLY A 806 55.27 4.16 13.72
N MET A 807 56.04 5.22 13.33
CA MET A 807 57.24 5.64 14.12
C MET A 807 56.89 6.45 15.34
N ASN A 808 55.77 7.21 15.33
CA ASN A 808 55.29 8.06 16.40
C ASN A 808 53.84 7.77 16.71
N VAL A 809 53.43 7.72 17.97
CA VAL A 809 52.05 7.38 18.38
C VAL A 809 51.00 8.32 17.78
N ASP A 810 51.27 9.64 17.67
CA ASP A 810 50.30 10.61 17.12
C ASP A 810 50.17 10.49 15.62
N GLU A 811 51.29 10.22 14.92
CA GLU A 811 51.29 9.93 13.49
C GLU A 811 50.61 8.59 13.19
N ALA A 812 50.95 7.53 13.94
CA ALA A 812 50.33 6.21 13.83
C ALA A 812 48.82 6.26 14.07
N ARG A 813 48.37 7.05 15.07
CA ARG A 813 46.93 7.30 15.34
C ARG A 813 46.27 8.06 14.19
N THR A 814 46.92 9.08 13.61
CA THR A 814 46.42 9.82 12.47
C THR A 814 46.29 8.94 11.23
N VAL A 815 47.27 8.07 10.97
CA VAL A 815 47.27 7.05 9.90
C VAL A 815 46.10 6.07 10.11
N ALA A 816 45.97 5.49 11.33
CA ALA A 816 44.91 4.54 11.67
C ALA A 816 43.49 5.15 11.49
N PHE A 817 43.32 6.38 11.98
CA PHE A 817 42.06 7.14 11.84
C PHE A 817 41.74 7.42 10.36
N THR A 818 42.72 7.91 9.61
CA THR A 818 42.53 8.20 8.17
C THR A 818 42.28 6.93 7.37
N PHE A 819 42.97 5.84 7.69
CA PHE A 819 42.74 4.54 7.07
C PHE A 819 41.33 4.06 7.34
N PHE A 820 40.80 4.17 8.55
CA PHE A 820 39.42 3.81 8.87
C PHE A 820 38.43 4.58 7.97
N VAL A 821 38.56 5.90 7.87
CA VAL A 821 37.71 6.73 7.02
C VAL A 821 37.78 6.29 5.56
N VAL A 822 38.97 5.95 5.03
CA VAL A 822 39.16 5.57 3.63
C VAL A 822 38.64 4.16 3.38
N VAL A 823 39.01 3.17 4.22
CA VAL A 823 38.63 1.77 4.01
C VAL A 823 37.13 1.55 4.04
N GLU A 824 36.40 2.29 4.88
CA GLU A 824 34.96 2.22 4.95
C GLU A 824 34.27 2.62 3.63
N LYS A 825 34.86 3.55 2.87
CA LYS A 825 34.34 3.89 1.54
C LYS A 825 34.48 2.73 0.56
N PHE A 826 35.57 1.99 0.64
CA PHE A 826 35.76 0.75 -0.12
C PHE A 826 34.80 -0.34 0.34
N ILE A 827 34.57 -0.47 1.64
CA ILE A 827 33.58 -1.41 2.21
C ILE A 827 32.16 -1.05 1.76
N ALA A 828 31.79 0.25 1.74
CA ALA A 828 30.49 0.67 1.19
C ALA A 828 30.28 0.18 -0.24
N TYR A 829 31.32 0.20 -1.08
CA TYR A 829 31.28 -0.37 -2.41
C TYR A 829 31.13 -1.91 -2.41
N ASN A 830 31.72 -2.64 -1.46
CA ASN A 830 31.51 -4.09 -1.33
C ASN A 830 30.05 -4.44 -1.00
N PHE A 831 29.35 -3.59 -0.22
CA PHE A 831 27.95 -3.81 0.17
C PHE A 831 26.92 -3.34 -0.87
N ARG A 832 27.31 -2.72 -1.97
CA ARG A 832 26.40 -2.37 -3.07
C ARG A 832 25.66 -3.57 -3.65
N THR A 833 26.27 -4.75 -3.60
CA THR A 833 25.65 -6.00 -4.08
C THR A 833 25.99 -7.16 -3.16
N PHE A 834 25.03 -8.05 -2.99
CA PHE A 834 25.29 -9.38 -2.42
C PHE A 834 25.89 -10.34 -3.46
N GLY A 835 25.93 -9.92 -4.74
CA GLY A 835 26.59 -10.55 -5.86
C GLY A 835 28.07 -10.24 -5.98
N SER A 836 28.69 -10.55 -7.12
CA SER A 836 30.07 -10.15 -7.42
C SER A 836 30.11 -8.70 -7.88
N PHE A 837 31.05 -7.91 -7.35
CA PHE A 837 31.18 -6.48 -7.61
C PHE A 837 31.32 -6.14 -9.10
N HIS A 838 32.07 -6.94 -9.88
CA HIS A 838 32.26 -6.69 -11.32
C HIS A 838 31.00 -6.78 -12.19
N LYS A 839 29.87 -7.20 -11.63
CA LYS A 839 28.57 -7.16 -12.34
C LYS A 839 27.87 -5.82 -12.25
N ILE A 840 28.37 -4.90 -11.43
CA ILE A 840 27.75 -3.59 -11.21
C ILE A 840 28.72 -2.50 -11.68
N SER A 841 28.21 -1.52 -12.44
CA SER A 841 29.00 -0.34 -12.82
C SER A 841 29.34 0.49 -11.59
N PHE A 842 30.61 0.90 -11.48
CA PHE A 842 31.12 1.73 -10.40
C PHE A 842 30.32 3.04 -10.25
N VAL A 843 29.90 3.63 -11.37
CA VAL A 843 29.23 4.93 -11.46
C VAL A 843 27.69 4.83 -11.36
N SER A 844 27.10 3.63 -11.30
CA SER A 844 25.63 3.47 -11.32
C SER A 844 24.92 4.13 -10.14
N ASN A 845 25.57 4.23 -8.98
CA ASN A 845 25.10 5.02 -7.83
C ASN A 845 25.90 6.32 -7.73
N ARG A 846 25.42 7.37 -8.41
CA ARG A 846 26.05 8.70 -8.38
C ARG A 846 26.05 9.31 -6.96
N GLN A 847 25.05 9.00 -6.16
CA GLN A 847 24.96 9.55 -4.79
C GLN A 847 26.05 8.96 -3.89
N LEU A 848 26.37 7.66 -4.04
CA LEU A 848 27.45 7.03 -3.30
C LEU A 848 28.81 7.60 -3.74
N LEU A 849 28.99 7.83 -5.04
CA LEU A 849 30.21 8.46 -5.55
C LEU A 849 30.44 9.85 -4.95
N ILE A 850 29.35 10.67 -4.93
CA ILE A 850 29.42 12.02 -4.33
C ILE A 850 29.67 11.94 -2.83
N ALA A 851 28.98 11.03 -2.09
CA ALA A 851 29.16 10.84 -0.66
C ALA A 851 30.60 10.48 -0.31
N CYS A 852 31.20 9.52 -1.04
CA CYS A 852 32.59 9.17 -0.88
C CYS A 852 33.54 10.33 -1.26
N ALA A 853 33.28 11.02 -2.37
CA ALA A 853 34.08 12.15 -2.82
C ALA A 853 34.11 13.32 -1.81
N ILE A 854 33.00 13.56 -1.11
CA ILE A 854 32.91 14.60 -0.05
C ILE A 854 33.69 14.16 1.21
N SER A 855 33.74 12.86 1.54
CA SER A 855 34.43 12.37 2.73
C SER A 855 35.95 12.60 2.67
N PHE A 856 36.57 12.56 1.48
CA PHE A 856 38.03 12.77 1.33
C PHE A 856 38.48 14.19 1.68
N PRO A 857 37.92 15.27 1.12
CA PRO A 857 38.33 16.64 1.49
C PRO A 857 37.98 16.97 2.97
N LEU A 858 36.91 16.40 3.53
CA LEU A 858 36.59 16.55 4.95
C LEU A 858 37.67 15.91 5.83
N GLN A 859 38.14 14.72 5.49
CA GLN A 859 39.21 14.05 6.21
C GLN A 859 40.54 14.78 6.03
N ALA A 860 40.87 15.24 4.83
CA ALA A 860 42.03 16.05 4.56
C ALA A 860 42.03 17.35 5.38
N ALA A 861 40.88 17.99 5.54
CA ALA A 861 40.76 19.17 6.38
C ALA A 861 41.13 18.88 7.85
N ILE A 862 40.68 17.73 8.39
CA ILE A 862 41.04 17.33 9.78
C ILE A 862 42.52 17.09 9.92
N VAL A 863 43.19 16.55 8.92
CA VAL A 863 44.62 16.24 8.95
C VAL A 863 45.49 17.48 8.77
N TYR A 864 45.07 18.44 7.92
CA TYR A 864 45.96 19.57 7.52
C TYR A 864 45.56 20.95 8.02
N VAL A 865 44.33 21.14 8.56
CA VAL A 865 43.91 22.44 9.09
C VAL A 865 44.35 22.58 10.53
N PRO A 866 45.29 23.54 10.85
CA PRO A 866 45.90 23.63 12.16
C PRO A 866 44.90 23.84 13.32
N PHE A 867 43.75 24.46 13.05
CA PHE A 867 42.69 24.66 14.06
C PHE A 867 42.00 23.34 14.44
N LEU A 868 41.90 22.37 13.51
CA LEU A 868 41.23 21.08 13.73
C LEU A 868 42.18 20.04 14.39
N ASN A 869 43.49 20.15 14.18
CA ASN A 869 44.44 19.17 14.70
C ASN A 869 44.34 18.94 16.21
N PRO A 870 44.28 19.99 17.08
CA PRO A 870 44.16 19.78 18.53
C PRO A 870 42.82 19.13 18.94
N ILE A 871 41.73 19.37 18.13
CA ILE A 871 40.39 18.86 18.41
C ILE A 871 40.31 17.34 18.13
N PHE A 872 40.91 16.93 17.03
CA PHE A 872 40.90 15.51 16.60
C PHE A 872 42.17 14.74 16.96
N HIS A 873 43.11 15.36 17.61
CA HIS A 873 44.43 14.81 17.93
C HIS A 873 45.14 14.22 16.70
N THR A 874 45.22 15.02 15.63
CA THR A 874 45.81 14.63 14.35
C THR A 874 47.06 15.43 14.08
N VAL A 875 47.97 14.85 13.28
CA VAL A 875 49.19 15.51 12.78
C VAL A 875 49.17 15.46 11.25
N PRO A 876 49.80 16.45 10.56
CA PRO A 876 49.88 16.44 9.09
C PRO A 876 50.65 15.20 8.61
N LEU A 877 50.05 14.46 7.72
CA LEU A 877 50.59 13.24 7.11
C LEU A 877 51.37 13.56 5.82
N PRO A 878 52.55 13.00 5.60
CA PRO A 878 53.28 13.06 4.33
C PRO A 878 52.50 12.26 3.26
N TRP A 879 52.76 12.54 1.98
CA TRP A 879 52.00 11.97 0.86
C TRP A 879 52.14 10.43 0.72
N TRP A 880 53.26 9.84 1.15
CA TRP A 880 53.45 8.39 1.14
C TRP A 880 52.56 7.64 2.12
N ASP A 881 52.17 8.20 3.28
CA ASP A 881 51.19 7.60 4.18
C ASP A 881 49.81 7.47 3.50
N TRP A 882 49.42 8.43 2.65
CA TRP A 882 48.22 8.33 1.88
C TRP A 882 48.29 7.18 0.86
N LEU A 883 49.47 6.89 0.27
CA LEU A 883 49.65 5.75 -0.59
C LEU A 883 49.53 4.43 0.15
N GLU A 884 50.09 4.34 1.37
CA GLU A 884 49.97 3.20 2.25
C GLU A 884 48.49 2.98 2.64
N ILE A 885 47.80 4.02 3.08
CA ILE A 885 46.39 3.99 3.44
C ILE A 885 45.52 3.49 2.25
N ILE A 886 45.69 4.06 1.07
CA ILE A 886 44.96 3.66 -0.12
C ILE A 886 45.31 2.23 -0.53
N GLY A 887 46.58 1.84 -0.51
CA GLY A 887 47.02 0.51 -0.84
C GLY A 887 46.44 -0.56 0.11
N ALA A 888 46.54 -0.30 1.43
CA ALA A 888 45.94 -1.15 2.46
C ALA A 888 44.40 -1.27 2.27
N SER A 889 43.74 -0.16 1.97
CA SER A 889 42.28 -0.14 1.71
C SER A 889 41.89 -0.99 0.51
N PHE A 890 42.67 -0.94 -0.60
CA PHE A 890 42.48 -1.82 -1.76
C PHE A 890 42.72 -3.31 -1.40
N ALA A 891 43.70 -3.60 -0.59
CA ALA A 891 43.96 -4.99 -0.14
C ALA A 891 42.79 -5.51 0.69
N VAL A 892 42.28 -4.73 1.66
CA VAL A 892 41.08 -5.06 2.45
C VAL A 892 39.88 -5.25 1.57
N PHE A 893 39.64 -4.37 0.58
CA PHE A 893 38.55 -4.50 -0.39
C PHE A 893 38.60 -5.85 -1.13
N GLY A 894 39.79 -6.24 -1.61
CA GLY A 894 40.00 -7.51 -2.31
C GLY A 894 39.76 -8.74 -1.40
N ILE A 895 40.24 -8.70 -0.15
CA ILE A 895 40.05 -9.77 0.84
C ILE A 895 38.56 -9.94 1.16
N VAL A 896 37.86 -8.82 1.40
CA VAL A 896 36.42 -8.83 1.71
C VAL A 896 35.60 -9.38 0.52
N GLU A 897 35.95 -9.02 -0.72
CA GLU A 897 35.28 -9.58 -1.92
C GLU A 897 35.59 -11.08 -2.09
N GLY A 898 36.80 -11.52 -1.72
CA GLY A 898 37.20 -12.92 -1.65
C GLY A 898 36.36 -13.71 -0.65
N ILE A 899 36.23 -13.22 0.58
CA ILE A 899 35.39 -13.82 1.65
C ILE A 899 33.95 -13.96 1.17
N LYS A 900 33.39 -12.89 0.60
CA LYS A 900 32.02 -12.87 0.05
C LYS A 900 31.83 -13.93 -1.04
N THR A 901 32.82 -14.12 -1.90
CA THR A 901 32.77 -15.11 -3.00
C THR A 901 32.85 -16.54 -2.46
N LEU A 902 33.69 -16.78 -1.46
CA LEU A 902 33.85 -18.07 -0.80
C LEU A 902 32.58 -18.50 -0.05
N LEU A 903 31.99 -17.61 0.73
CA LEU A 903 30.73 -17.90 1.43
C LEU A 903 29.61 -18.26 0.48
N ARG A 904 29.47 -17.54 -0.64
CA ARG A 904 28.47 -17.86 -1.69
C ARG A 904 28.73 -19.20 -2.36
N TYR A 905 29.99 -19.59 -2.54
CA TYR A 905 30.31 -20.91 -3.09
C TYR A 905 29.79 -22.01 -2.15
N PHE A 906 30.02 -21.88 -0.85
CA PHE A 906 29.53 -22.84 0.14
C PHE A 906 27.98 -22.85 0.24
N GLU A 907 27.31 -21.71 0.22
CA GLU A 907 25.86 -21.62 0.22
C GLU A 907 25.23 -22.30 -1.02
N ARG A 908 25.80 -22.04 -2.20
CA ARG A 908 25.34 -22.68 -3.45
C ARG A 908 25.52 -24.20 -3.42
N ARG A 909 26.63 -24.67 -2.84
CA ARG A 909 26.90 -26.11 -2.68
C ARG A 909 25.89 -26.75 -1.70
N ALA A 910 25.64 -26.11 -0.56
CA ALA A 910 24.67 -26.58 0.42
C ALA A 910 23.23 -26.56 -0.15
N SER A 911 22.84 -25.55 -0.91
CA SER A 911 21.53 -25.46 -1.54
C SER A 911 21.31 -26.52 -2.64
N ARG A 912 22.35 -26.87 -3.40
CA ARG A 912 22.27 -27.97 -4.38
C ARG A 912 22.01 -29.33 -3.72
N LEU A 913 22.61 -29.58 -2.55
CA LEU A 913 22.42 -30.80 -1.78
C LEU A 913 21.01 -30.92 -1.15
N ARG A 914 20.35 -29.79 -0.86
CA ARG A 914 19.01 -29.74 -0.27
C ARG A 914 17.85 -29.74 -1.28
N ARG A 915 18.12 -29.57 -2.59
CA ARG A 915 17.07 -29.59 -3.62
C ARG A 915 16.61 -31.03 -3.87
N PRO A 916 15.31 -31.37 -3.67
CA PRO A 916 14.80 -32.68 -4.06
C PRO A 916 14.97 -32.88 -5.58
N SER A 917 15.30 -34.11 -6.00
CA SER A 917 15.51 -34.42 -7.40
C SER A 917 14.25 -34.09 -8.23
N ARG A 918 14.45 -33.79 -9.53
CA ARG A 918 13.32 -33.49 -10.45
C ARG A 918 12.28 -34.63 -10.46
N LYS A 919 12.72 -35.89 -10.32
CA LYS A 919 11.86 -37.07 -10.19
C LYS A 919 11.02 -37.04 -8.90
N ALA A 920 11.60 -36.61 -7.76
CA ALA A 920 10.88 -36.54 -6.50
C ALA A 920 9.84 -35.40 -6.52
N ARG A 921 10.09 -34.27 -7.22
CA ARG A 921 9.10 -33.22 -7.41
C ARG A 921 7.94 -33.66 -8.30
N LEU A 922 8.22 -34.30 -9.43
CA LEU A 922 7.18 -34.82 -10.33
C LEU A 922 6.29 -35.85 -9.63
N ARG A 923 6.88 -36.76 -8.87
CA ARG A 923 6.14 -37.76 -8.08
C ARG A 923 5.24 -37.14 -7.00
N MET A 924 5.71 -36.09 -6.32
CA MET A 924 4.87 -35.35 -5.36
C MET A 924 3.67 -34.63 -6.02
N VAL A 925 3.85 -34.12 -7.23
CA VAL A 925 2.78 -33.47 -8.00
C VAL A 925 1.78 -34.51 -8.49
N GLU A 926 2.24 -35.67 -8.99
CA GLU A 926 1.38 -36.75 -9.42
C GLU A 926 0.55 -37.34 -8.27
N VAL A 927 1.17 -37.65 -7.13
CA VAL A 927 0.44 -38.16 -5.94
C VAL A 927 -0.65 -37.18 -5.50
N ARG A 928 -0.36 -35.87 -5.46
CA ARG A 928 -1.37 -34.85 -5.11
C ARG A 928 -2.52 -34.77 -6.12
N ARG A 929 -2.22 -34.89 -7.44
CA ARG A 929 -3.26 -34.91 -8.47
C ARG A 929 -4.17 -36.16 -8.36
N GLU A 930 -3.59 -37.30 -8.06
CA GLU A 930 -4.34 -38.53 -7.84
C GLU A 930 -5.22 -38.48 -6.59
N GLU A 931 -4.69 -37.97 -5.47
CA GLU A 931 -5.49 -37.72 -4.24
C GLU A 931 -6.68 -36.79 -4.51
N TRP A 932 -6.45 -35.74 -5.31
CA TRP A 932 -7.51 -34.79 -5.66
C TRP A 932 -8.58 -35.37 -6.59
N SER A 933 -8.14 -36.13 -7.60
CA SER A 933 -9.07 -36.80 -8.52
C SER A 933 -9.86 -37.92 -7.79
N GLY A 934 -9.28 -38.58 -6.78
CA GLY A 934 -9.94 -39.51 -5.89
C GLY A 934 -11.04 -38.88 -5.02
N MET A 935 -10.74 -37.73 -4.39
CA MET A 935 -11.72 -36.96 -3.61
C MET A 935 -12.90 -36.45 -4.47
N ARG A 936 -12.66 -36.03 -5.74
CA ARG A 936 -13.71 -35.64 -6.69
C ARG A 936 -14.60 -36.80 -7.16
N ARG A 937 -14.08 -38.02 -7.22
CA ARG A 937 -14.87 -39.21 -7.59
C ARG A 937 -15.66 -39.81 -6.42
N ALA A 938 -15.21 -39.58 -5.20
CA ALA A 938 -15.86 -40.06 -3.99
C ALA A 938 -17.02 -39.17 -3.49
N ARG A 939 -17.19 -38.02 -4.09
CA ARG A 939 -18.32 -37.08 -3.93
C ARG A 939 -19.13 -36.99 -5.23
#